data_36b5492b30a086a66463892bb1cafd4b
#
_entry.id   36b5492b30a086a66463892bb1cafd4b
#
_cell.length_a   1.000
_cell.length_b   1.000
_cell.length_c   1.000
_cell.angle_alpha   90.00
_cell.angle_beta   90.00
_cell.angle_gamma   90.00
#
_symmetry.space_group_name_H-M   'P 1'
#
loop_
_entity.id
_entity.type
_entity.pdbx_description
1 polymer ?
#
loop_
_entity_poly.entity_id
_entity_poly.type
_entity_poly.pdbx_seq_one_letter_code
_entity_poly.pdbx_strand_id
1 'polypeptide(L)'
;MENNELLEEALRLCHQGKLSDAKLIYEKLILTLPNNLTVLVNLGIIEIEAKNAQMAIDLFKKAIRINSSEAYIWANLGNAYLEAKHYKNALDSFDKALEINPNFINALYNKARCQKAQKNYTGAKDSYMKVIELEPKFIDAYINLGTIFYESKEYEKATKNYKLALSFSKNDVKIIYNLGLVHKKLGDYTQAISYFQEASKLDPNNIDILINLANIYVIIFEYKQALFFYNKIIEFDPNNYDAILGKSEILFNENNCSQAKEYLKKAIKISLDKPDAYSLLAAINIKEKDFKSAKNNLDISIKKDPNFSEAYNLFGLLSKYSLNDHESENFFKKSISLDSENEKAKFNLAEEYLSKLNFIEGWKYYESRYSKQILVKNFPYKNKKLINSINEINSFDPIYILGEQGIGDQILFLSLLSEFENFKNKIYVNIDLKLHKIFKENFKEITFLDHSEELNPNLYSYYLCSGSLGRLFRSTLSSFSKQKKFLNSCSIKKNYFLESFKSKSNILCGISWKSKNKDIGNDKSVDLNFLLPILKRESFKLIDLQYGDTLSERKLLQNQHNIYVERIDELDYFDDLHGLFSLIDACDIVLTVSNVTAHIAGALGKKTFLLVPFIHGKIWYWHNDLRKSLWYPSVNIYRQSKHGDWMPAIEQINKDLELI
;
A
#
# COMPACT_ATOMS: atom_id res chain seq x y z
N MET A 1 42.91 -59.18 5.47
CA MET A 1 42.84 -58.68 4.07
C MET A 1 41.39 -58.26 3.72
N GLU A 2 40.43 -59.13 3.90
CA GLU A 2 39.01 -58.88 3.51
C GLU A 2 38.35 -57.58 4.07
N ASN A 3 38.58 -57.27 5.35
CA ASN A 3 37.99 -56.04 5.95
C ASN A 3 38.64 -54.73 5.45
N ASN A 4 39.92 -54.76 5.02
CA ASN A 4 40.55 -53.57 4.47
C ASN A 4 40.11 -53.34 3.01
N GLU A 5 39.93 -54.40 2.23
CA GLU A 5 39.36 -54.31 0.86
C GLU A 5 37.93 -53.79 0.88
N LEU A 6 37.09 -54.25 1.84
CA LEU A 6 35.74 -53.76 2.02
C LEU A 6 35.69 -52.28 2.47
N LEU A 7 36.65 -51.88 3.29
CA LEU A 7 36.74 -50.46 3.71
C LEU A 7 37.11 -49.54 2.56
N GLU A 8 38.09 -49.96 1.74
CA GLU A 8 38.46 -49.19 0.55
C GLU A 8 37.31 -49.12 -0.48
N GLU A 9 36.59 -50.22 -0.68
CA GLU A 9 35.40 -50.25 -1.57
C GLU A 9 34.30 -49.33 -1.03
N ALA A 10 34.01 -49.34 0.27
CA ALA A 10 33.01 -48.43 0.84
C ALA A 10 33.40 -46.96 0.69
N LEU A 11 34.68 -46.61 0.90
CA LEU A 11 35.20 -45.27 0.67
C LEU A 11 35.08 -44.87 -0.82
N ARG A 12 35.40 -45.77 -1.73
CA ARG A 12 35.23 -45.54 -3.18
C ARG A 12 33.80 -45.29 -3.55
N LEU A 13 32.82 -46.02 -3.01
CA LEU A 13 31.41 -45.84 -3.25
C LEU A 13 30.90 -44.50 -2.67
N CYS A 14 31.40 -44.07 -1.52
CA CYS A 14 31.12 -42.72 -1.00
C CYS A 14 31.61 -41.64 -1.95
N HIS A 15 32.83 -41.72 -2.50
CA HIS A 15 33.36 -40.79 -3.48
C HIS A 15 32.55 -40.78 -4.79
N GLN A 16 31.93 -41.90 -5.15
CA GLN A 16 31.03 -42.02 -6.32
C GLN A 16 29.60 -41.54 -6.03
N GLY A 17 29.26 -41.10 -4.81
CA GLY A 17 27.90 -40.70 -4.42
C GLY A 17 26.94 -41.89 -4.24
N LYS A 18 27.42 -43.15 -4.27
CA LYS A 18 26.61 -44.37 -4.10
C LYS A 18 26.46 -44.71 -2.61
N LEU A 19 25.79 -43.80 -1.88
CA LEU A 19 25.73 -43.85 -0.42
C LEU A 19 24.96 -45.06 0.12
N SER A 20 23.93 -45.53 -0.60
CA SER A 20 23.18 -46.75 -0.17
C SER A 20 24.04 -48.01 -0.23
N ASP A 21 24.89 -48.15 -1.26
CA ASP A 21 25.78 -49.29 -1.40
C ASP A 21 26.89 -49.23 -0.37
N ALA A 22 27.47 -48.04 -0.17
CA ALA A 22 28.48 -47.79 0.87
C ALA A 22 27.94 -48.11 2.25
N LYS A 23 26.69 -47.74 2.57
CA LYS A 23 26.03 -48.03 3.83
C LYS A 23 25.99 -49.53 4.13
N LEU A 24 25.58 -50.34 3.18
CA LEU A 24 25.51 -51.80 3.34
C LEU A 24 26.88 -52.42 3.69
N ILE A 25 27.96 -51.88 3.13
CA ILE A 25 29.30 -52.34 3.45
C ILE A 25 29.72 -51.86 4.85
N TYR A 26 29.48 -50.61 5.22
CA TYR A 26 29.78 -50.11 6.55
C TYR A 26 28.96 -50.81 7.63
N GLU A 27 27.72 -51.20 7.39
CA GLU A 27 26.91 -52.00 8.33
C GLU A 27 27.46 -53.40 8.55
N LYS A 28 28.08 -54.00 7.53
CA LYS A 28 28.83 -55.27 7.70
C LYS A 28 30.15 -55.06 8.48
N LEU A 29 30.88 -53.99 8.09
CA LEU A 29 32.16 -53.68 8.75
C LEU A 29 32.02 -53.32 10.22
N ILE A 30 30.95 -52.71 10.67
CA ILE A 30 30.75 -52.35 12.09
C ILE A 30 30.55 -53.55 12.95
N LEU A 31 30.07 -54.69 12.40
CA LEU A 31 29.95 -55.97 13.13
C LEU A 31 31.31 -56.62 13.37
N THR A 32 32.24 -56.47 12.43
CA THR A 32 33.57 -57.07 12.54
C THR A 32 34.62 -56.11 13.12
N LEU A 33 34.38 -54.81 12.93
CA LEU A 33 35.27 -53.72 13.37
C LEU A 33 34.52 -52.68 14.20
N PRO A 34 33.90 -53.01 15.34
CA PRO A 34 32.96 -52.14 16.08
C PRO A 34 33.60 -50.87 16.65
N ASN A 35 34.93 -50.82 16.73
CA ASN A 35 35.70 -49.70 17.25
C ASN A 35 36.58 -49.05 16.16
N ASN A 36 36.36 -49.34 14.90
CA ASN A 36 37.08 -48.65 13.84
C ASN A 36 36.51 -47.25 13.63
N LEU A 37 37.35 -46.24 13.83
CA LEU A 37 36.95 -44.83 13.79
C LEU A 37 36.39 -44.42 12.40
N THR A 38 37.03 -44.85 11.31
CA THR A 38 36.62 -44.56 9.94
C THR A 38 35.24 -45.13 9.64
N VAL A 39 34.97 -46.37 10.08
CA VAL A 39 33.67 -47.01 9.89
C VAL A 39 32.58 -46.27 10.65
N LEU A 40 32.81 -45.92 11.92
CA LEU A 40 31.86 -45.22 12.75
C LEU A 40 31.50 -43.84 12.20
N VAL A 41 32.53 -43.09 11.75
CA VAL A 41 32.35 -41.73 11.28
C VAL A 41 31.64 -41.72 9.92
N ASN A 42 32.09 -42.53 8.95
CA ASN A 42 31.48 -42.53 7.64
C ASN A 42 30.05 -43.09 7.65
N LEU A 43 29.79 -44.13 8.44
CA LEU A 43 28.43 -44.60 8.62
C LEU A 43 27.55 -43.51 9.29
N GLY A 44 28.08 -42.81 10.30
CA GLY A 44 27.38 -41.68 10.93
C GLY A 44 27.05 -40.56 9.96
N ILE A 45 27.94 -40.21 9.04
CA ILE A 45 27.68 -39.19 7.98
C ILE A 45 26.55 -39.66 7.05
N ILE A 46 26.63 -40.93 6.61
CA ILE A 46 25.58 -41.52 5.76
C ILE A 46 24.20 -41.51 6.46
N GLU A 47 24.18 -41.80 7.76
CA GLU A 47 22.95 -41.79 8.54
C GLU A 47 22.34 -40.37 8.69
N ILE A 48 23.17 -39.31 8.76
CA ILE A 48 22.69 -37.93 8.71
C ILE A 48 21.97 -37.68 7.37
N GLU A 49 22.60 -38.06 6.24
CA GLU A 49 22.01 -37.88 4.92
C GLU A 49 20.73 -38.70 4.70
N ALA A 50 20.69 -39.89 5.33
CA ALA A 50 19.51 -40.74 5.41
C ALA A 50 18.41 -40.22 6.38
N LYS A 51 18.62 -39.08 7.05
CA LYS A 51 17.76 -38.49 8.08
C LYS A 51 17.57 -39.34 9.33
N ASN A 52 18.49 -40.26 9.61
CA ASN A 52 18.53 -41.10 10.78
C ASN A 52 19.40 -40.47 11.87
N ALA A 53 19.08 -39.24 12.29
CA ALA A 53 19.89 -38.44 13.19
C ALA A 53 20.23 -39.14 14.52
N GLN A 54 19.31 -39.94 15.06
CA GLN A 54 19.57 -40.62 16.32
C GLN A 54 20.67 -41.68 16.17
N MET A 55 20.68 -42.48 15.11
CA MET A 55 21.73 -43.46 14.86
C MET A 55 23.06 -42.78 14.60
N ALA A 56 23.11 -41.70 13.88
CA ALA A 56 24.29 -40.88 13.66
C ALA A 56 24.88 -40.37 15.01
N ILE A 57 24.05 -39.87 15.92
CA ILE A 57 24.43 -39.40 17.25
C ILE A 57 25.11 -40.55 18.03
N ASP A 58 24.56 -41.74 18.01
CA ASP A 58 25.11 -42.88 18.75
C ASP A 58 26.44 -43.33 18.15
N LEU A 59 26.59 -43.32 16.84
CA LEU A 59 27.84 -43.65 16.14
C LEU A 59 28.94 -42.60 16.46
N PHE A 60 28.64 -41.31 16.39
CA PHE A 60 29.63 -40.28 16.72
C PHE A 60 30.00 -40.27 18.21
N LYS A 61 29.07 -40.56 19.11
CA LYS A 61 29.38 -40.73 20.53
C LYS A 61 30.33 -41.90 20.77
N LYS A 62 30.18 -43.01 20.02
CA LYS A 62 31.14 -44.12 20.07
C LYS A 62 32.50 -43.68 19.53
N ALA A 63 32.53 -42.96 18.41
CA ALA A 63 33.75 -42.44 17.80
C ALA A 63 34.52 -41.53 18.78
N ILE A 64 33.82 -40.63 19.49
CA ILE A 64 34.41 -39.71 20.49
C ILE A 64 35.01 -40.48 21.68
N ARG A 65 34.40 -41.59 22.12
CA ARG A 65 34.97 -42.42 23.18
C ARG A 65 36.30 -43.07 22.78
N ILE A 66 36.51 -43.29 21.47
CA ILE A 66 37.75 -43.85 20.93
C ILE A 66 38.79 -42.75 20.76
N ASN A 67 38.38 -41.63 20.16
CA ASN A 67 39.26 -40.48 19.97
C ASN A 67 38.46 -39.18 20.12
N SER A 68 38.64 -38.45 21.20
CA SER A 68 38.00 -37.18 21.50
C SER A 68 38.80 -35.96 21.03
N SER A 69 40.00 -36.13 20.51
CA SER A 69 40.88 -35.03 20.09
C SER A 69 40.67 -34.57 18.68
N GLU A 70 39.76 -35.17 17.94
CA GLU A 70 39.49 -34.89 16.53
C GLU A 70 38.29 -33.93 16.39
N ALA A 71 38.54 -32.70 15.96
CA ALA A 71 37.53 -31.66 15.82
C ALA A 71 36.39 -32.07 14.86
N TYR A 72 36.69 -32.81 13.80
CA TYR A 72 35.68 -33.19 12.79
C TYR A 72 34.63 -34.15 13.35
N ILE A 73 34.98 -34.99 14.35
CA ILE A 73 34.02 -35.91 14.97
C ILE A 73 33.00 -35.14 15.80
N TRP A 74 33.46 -34.18 16.59
CA TRP A 74 32.59 -33.28 17.35
C TRP A 74 31.71 -32.43 16.43
N ALA A 75 32.24 -31.92 15.32
CA ALA A 75 31.47 -31.17 14.36
C ALA A 75 30.37 -32.03 13.71
N ASN A 76 30.67 -33.28 13.34
CA ASN A 76 29.69 -34.22 12.82
C ASN A 76 28.62 -34.61 13.85
N LEU A 77 29.00 -34.77 15.13
CA LEU A 77 28.04 -34.93 16.22
C LEU A 77 27.15 -33.71 16.37
N GLY A 78 27.70 -32.50 16.23
CA GLY A 78 26.94 -31.25 16.20
C GLY A 78 25.95 -31.21 15.05
N ASN A 79 26.36 -31.66 13.85
CA ASN A 79 25.47 -31.76 12.69
C ASN A 79 24.34 -32.77 12.93
N ALA A 80 24.62 -33.93 13.51
CA ALA A 80 23.60 -34.91 13.83
C ALA A 80 22.58 -34.36 14.85
N TYR A 81 23.05 -33.65 15.87
CA TYR A 81 22.15 -32.96 16.81
C TYR A 81 21.33 -31.81 16.15
N LEU A 82 21.93 -31.09 15.22
CA LEU A 82 21.24 -30.03 14.48
C LEU A 82 20.09 -30.60 13.63
N GLU A 83 20.32 -31.71 12.93
CA GLU A 83 19.30 -32.44 12.19
C GLU A 83 18.19 -32.99 13.11
N ALA A 84 18.54 -33.44 14.31
CA ALA A 84 17.60 -33.85 15.35
C ALA A 84 16.88 -32.65 16.01
N LYS A 85 17.22 -31.41 15.67
CA LYS A 85 16.75 -30.17 16.32
C LYS A 85 17.08 -30.05 17.79
N HIS A 86 18.11 -30.80 18.27
CA HIS A 86 18.64 -30.72 19.61
C HIS A 86 19.68 -29.60 19.69
N TYR A 87 19.24 -28.36 19.53
CA TYR A 87 20.11 -27.20 19.31
C TYR A 87 21.16 -26.95 20.40
N LYS A 88 20.82 -27.18 21.68
CA LYS A 88 21.78 -27.04 22.78
C LYS A 88 22.95 -28.00 22.64
N ASN A 89 22.65 -29.27 22.43
CA ASN A 89 23.68 -30.31 22.26
C ASN A 89 24.51 -30.09 20.99
N ALA A 90 23.87 -29.54 19.93
CA ALA A 90 24.57 -29.17 18.71
C ALA A 90 25.62 -28.08 19.00
N LEU A 91 25.23 -27.01 19.70
CA LEU A 91 26.12 -25.90 20.05
C LEU A 91 27.28 -26.41 20.94
N ASP A 92 26.99 -27.20 21.99
CA ASP A 92 28.00 -27.75 22.85
C ASP A 92 29.04 -28.62 22.06
N SER A 93 28.55 -29.35 21.05
CA SER A 93 29.41 -30.17 20.18
C SER A 93 30.25 -29.30 19.23
N PHE A 94 29.66 -28.26 18.61
CA PHE A 94 30.44 -27.34 17.80
C PHE A 94 31.46 -26.55 18.60
N ASP A 95 31.15 -26.18 19.85
CA ASP A 95 32.09 -25.50 20.73
C ASP A 95 33.25 -26.40 21.07
N LYS A 96 33.04 -27.70 21.33
CA LYS A 96 34.10 -28.67 21.50
C LYS A 96 34.98 -28.83 20.24
N ALA A 97 34.36 -28.86 19.07
CA ALA A 97 35.11 -28.88 17.80
C ALA A 97 36.01 -27.64 17.66
N LEU A 98 35.49 -26.47 18.06
CA LEU A 98 36.21 -25.19 17.96
C LEU A 98 37.24 -24.98 19.09
N GLU A 99 37.06 -25.60 20.25
CA GLU A 99 38.12 -25.69 21.29
C GLU A 99 39.36 -26.42 20.76
N ILE A 100 39.15 -27.49 19.95
CA ILE A 100 40.22 -28.28 19.35
C ILE A 100 40.82 -27.56 18.13
N ASN A 101 39.96 -27.04 17.25
CA ASN A 101 40.37 -26.29 16.05
C ASN A 101 39.54 -25.02 15.91
N PRO A 102 40.04 -23.86 16.40
CA PRO A 102 39.30 -22.57 16.34
C PRO A 102 38.98 -22.07 14.97
N ASN A 103 39.68 -22.55 13.94
CA ASN A 103 39.51 -22.14 12.55
C ASN A 103 38.76 -23.20 11.72
N PHE A 104 38.05 -24.13 12.36
CA PHE A 104 37.30 -25.14 11.63
C PHE A 104 36.04 -24.55 11.00
N ILE A 105 36.14 -24.16 9.76
CA ILE A 105 35.11 -23.41 8.98
C ILE A 105 33.76 -24.12 9.03
N ASN A 106 33.72 -25.46 8.82
CA ASN A 106 32.46 -26.21 8.82
C ASN A 106 31.75 -26.17 10.17
N ALA A 107 32.53 -26.23 11.29
CA ALA A 107 31.98 -26.13 12.65
C ALA A 107 31.42 -24.70 12.90
N LEU A 108 32.14 -23.64 12.51
CA LEU A 108 31.71 -22.26 12.61
C LEU A 108 30.43 -22.01 11.80
N TYR A 109 30.41 -22.48 10.56
CA TYR A 109 29.25 -22.32 9.68
C TYR A 109 28.00 -23.02 10.24
N ASN A 110 28.12 -24.27 10.68
CA ASN A 110 27.00 -25.03 11.23
C ASN A 110 26.57 -24.55 12.62
N LYS A 111 27.51 -24.05 13.44
CA LYS A 111 27.20 -23.31 14.67
C LYS A 111 26.36 -22.10 14.39
N ALA A 112 26.72 -21.30 13.38
CA ALA A 112 25.94 -20.14 12.95
C ALA A 112 24.54 -20.54 12.47
N ARG A 113 24.38 -21.63 11.69
CA ARG A 113 23.09 -22.20 11.30
C ARG A 113 22.24 -22.58 12.51
N CYS A 114 22.85 -23.23 13.51
CA CYS A 114 22.18 -23.61 14.75
C CYS A 114 21.70 -22.36 15.52
N GLN A 115 22.57 -21.36 15.70
CA GLN A 115 22.25 -20.09 16.35
C GLN A 115 21.11 -19.35 15.64
N LYS A 116 21.12 -19.31 14.30
CA LYS A 116 20.05 -18.75 13.48
C LYS A 116 18.72 -19.47 13.72
N ALA A 117 18.73 -20.81 13.76
CA ALA A 117 17.52 -21.61 14.03
C ALA A 117 16.92 -21.32 15.41
N GLN A 118 17.75 -20.97 16.39
CA GLN A 118 17.32 -20.50 17.72
C GLN A 118 16.97 -19.01 17.77
N LYS A 119 17.01 -18.29 16.66
CA LYS A 119 16.85 -16.83 16.58
C LYS A 119 17.91 -16.03 17.35
N ASN A 120 19.04 -16.65 17.71
CA ASN A 120 20.21 -15.95 18.24
C ASN A 120 20.98 -15.31 17.06
N TYR A 121 20.44 -14.22 16.55
CA TYR A 121 21.00 -13.55 15.38
C TYR A 121 22.36 -12.90 15.64
N THR A 122 22.62 -12.45 16.87
CA THR A 122 23.92 -11.86 17.22
C THR A 122 25.02 -12.90 17.10
N GLY A 123 24.90 -14.04 17.80
CA GLY A 123 25.90 -15.12 17.73
C GLY A 123 26.06 -15.69 16.33
N ALA A 124 24.94 -15.80 15.57
CA ALA A 124 24.97 -16.26 14.18
C ALA A 124 25.76 -15.30 13.27
N LYS A 125 25.55 -13.98 13.41
CA LYS A 125 26.31 -12.95 12.66
C LYS A 125 27.80 -13.08 12.93
N ASP A 126 28.21 -13.19 14.20
CA ASP A 126 29.62 -13.30 14.59
C ASP A 126 30.26 -14.57 14.01
N SER A 127 29.55 -15.69 14.09
CA SER A 127 30.06 -16.97 13.56
C SER A 127 30.17 -16.95 12.03
N TYR A 128 29.18 -16.38 11.28
CA TYR A 128 29.27 -16.23 9.82
C TYR A 128 30.36 -15.23 9.41
N MET A 129 30.54 -14.13 10.13
CA MET A 129 31.62 -13.19 9.86
C MET A 129 33.00 -13.86 10.04
N LYS A 130 33.16 -14.72 11.05
CA LYS A 130 34.39 -15.50 11.23
C LYS A 130 34.62 -16.47 10.07
N VAL A 131 33.59 -17.14 9.59
CA VAL A 131 33.69 -17.97 8.36
C VAL A 131 34.19 -17.14 7.17
N ILE A 132 33.61 -15.94 6.93
CA ILE A 132 34.00 -15.05 5.83
C ILE A 132 35.44 -14.53 6.01
N GLU A 133 35.87 -14.27 7.23
CA GLU A 133 37.26 -13.88 7.52
C GLU A 133 38.25 -14.98 7.13
N LEU A 134 37.92 -16.25 7.44
CA LEU A 134 38.75 -17.41 7.13
C LEU A 134 38.67 -17.84 5.67
N GLU A 135 37.50 -17.75 5.07
CA GLU A 135 37.26 -18.11 3.68
C GLU A 135 36.42 -17.02 2.99
N PRO A 136 37.02 -15.97 2.41
CA PRO A 136 36.32 -14.85 1.79
C PRO A 136 35.42 -15.19 0.61
N LYS A 137 35.50 -16.40 0.08
CA LYS A 137 34.65 -16.87 -1.02
C LYS A 137 33.57 -17.85 -0.59
N PHE A 138 33.30 -17.96 0.71
CA PHE A 138 32.26 -18.86 1.22
C PHE A 138 30.86 -18.28 0.99
N ILE A 139 30.30 -18.54 -0.20
CA ILE A 139 29.05 -17.93 -0.71
C ILE A 139 27.89 -18.08 0.28
N ASP A 140 27.70 -19.29 0.82
CA ASP A 140 26.59 -19.60 1.73
C ASP A 140 26.61 -18.78 3.03
N ALA A 141 27.80 -18.38 3.51
CA ALA A 141 27.90 -17.51 4.67
C ALA A 141 27.35 -16.11 4.38
N TYR A 142 27.66 -15.55 3.20
CA TYR A 142 27.08 -14.26 2.77
C TYR A 142 25.57 -14.35 2.58
N ILE A 143 25.06 -15.44 1.98
CA ILE A 143 23.61 -15.63 1.78
C ILE A 143 22.90 -15.67 3.13
N ASN A 144 23.41 -16.48 4.08
CA ASN A 144 22.80 -16.61 5.39
C ASN A 144 22.92 -15.34 6.23
N LEU A 145 24.04 -14.65 6.16
CA LEU A 145 24.22 -13.35 6.81
C LEU A 145 23.28 -12.29 6.21
N GLY A 146 23.14 -12.27 4.88
CA GLY A 146 22.16 -11.44 4.18
C GLY A 146 20.73 -11.73 4.62
N THR A 147 20.38 -13.01 4.80
CA THR A 147 19.07 -13.43 5.29
C THR A 147 18.82 -12.93 6.72
N ILE A 148 19.81 -13.02 7.62
CA ILE A 148 19.69 -12.52 9.00
C ILE A 148 19.48 -11.00 8.98
N PHE A 149 20.21 -10.25 8.16
CA PHE A 149 20.02 -8.81 8.02
C PHE A 149 18.63 -8.47 7.46
N TYR A 150 18.13 -9.25 6.49
CA TYR A 150 16.77 -9.09 5.96
C TYR A 150 15.71 -9.30 7.06
N GLU A 151 15.81 -10.38 7.83
CA GLU A 151 14.91 -10.69 8.94
C GLU A 151 14.98 -9.64 10.07
N SER A 152 16.18 -9.05 10.27
CA SER A 152 16.41 -7.94 11.22
C SER A 152 15.99 -6.56 10.65
N LYS A 153 15.43 -6.50 9.47
CA LYS A 153 15.06 -5.25 8.75
C LYS A 153 16.25 -4.32 8.41
N GLU A 154 17.47 -4.84 8.45
CA GLU A 154 18.71 -4.12 8.08
C GLU A 154 18.97 -4.28 6.57
N TYR A 155 18.09 -3.75 5.73
CA TYR A 155 17.99 -4.07 4.29
C TYR A 155 19.23 -3.65 3.50
N GLU A 156 19.90 -2.54 3.83
CA GLU A 156 21.13 -2.10 3.18
C GLU A 156 22.27 -3.11 3.40
N LYS A 157 22.38 -3.65 4.63
CA LYS A 157 23.37 -4.69 4.94
C LYS A 157 23.04 -5.99 4.25
N ALA A 158 21.75 -6.36 4.17
CA ALA A 158 21.31 -7.54 3.41
C ALA A 158 21.71 -7.41 1.94
N THR A 159 21.41 -6.25 1.31
CA THR A 159 21.79 -5.96 -0.08
C THR A 159 23.29 -6.11 -0.31
N LYS A 160 24.12 -5.56 0.59
CA LYS A 160 25.58 -5.65 0.49
C LYS A 160 26.06 -7.12 0.48
N ASN A 161 25.55 -7.91 1.41
CA ASN A 161 25.95 -9.33 1.52
C ASN A 161 25.47 -10.16 0.31
N TYR A 162 24.23 -9.99 -0.15
CA TYR A 162 23.76 -10.69 -1.33
C TYR A 162 24.51 -10.26 -2.61
N LYS A 163 24.88 -8.98 -2.76
CA LYS A 163 25.72 -8.53 -3.89
C LYS A 163 27.10 -9.12 -3.86
N LEU A 164 27.70 -9.27 -2.67
CA LEU A 164 28.97 -9.97 -2.53
C LEU A 164 28.83 -11.46 -2.90
N ALA A 165 27.81 -12.15 -2.42
CA ALA A 165 27.52 -13.53 -2.79
C ALA A 165 27.35 -13.66 -4.33
N LEU A 166 26.57 -12.75 -4.95
CA LEU A 166 26.32 -12.74 -6.40
C LEU A 166 27.61 -12.49 -7.21
N SER A 167 28.57 -11.72 -6.66
CA SER A 167 29.85 -11.51 -7.35
C SER A 167 30.68 -12.79 -7.50
N PHE A 168 30.46 -13.78 -6.62
CA PHE A 168 31.10 -15.08 -6.69
C PHE A 168 30.27 -16.13 -7.47
N SER A 169 28.94 -15.96 -7.53
CA SER A 169 28.03 -16.85 -8.29
C SER A 169 27.01 -16.02 -9.09
N LYS A 170 27.42 -15.58 -10.27
CA LYS A 170 26.72 -14.59 -11.10
C LYS A 170 25.29 -14.96 -11.51
N ASN A 171 24.98 -16.25 -11.64
CA ASN A 171 23.69 -16.74 -12.14
C ASN A 171 22.92 -17.54 -11.08
N ASP A 172 23.15 -17.28 -9.80
CA ASP A 172 22.44 -17.94 -8.72
C ASP A 172 21.04 -17.32 -8.56
N VAL A 173 20.03 -18.06 -9.00
CA VAL A 173 18.62 -17.65 -8.96
C VAL A 173 18.19 -17.27 -7.53
N LYS A 174 18.65 -18.00 -6.52
CA LYS A 174 18.28 -17.76 -5.11
C LYS A 174 18.83 -16.43 -4.60
N ILE A 175 20.07 -16.09 -4.96
CA ILE A 175 20.68 -14.80 -4.59
C ILE A 175 19.97 -13.66 -5.28
N ILE A 176 19.71 -13.78 -6.58
CA ILE A 176 19.02 -12.78 -7.39
C ILE A 176 17.58 -12.57 -6.85
N TYR A 177 16.88 -13.67 -6.55
CA TYR A 177 15.56 -13.63 -5.94
C TYR A 177 15.56 -12.89 -4.58
N ASN A 178 16.53 -13.20 -3.71
CA ASN A 178 16.68 -12.53 -2.42
C ASN A 178 16.95 -11.02 -2.56
N LEU A 179 17.75 -10.61 -3.54
CA LEU A 179 17.94 -9.19 -3.88
C LEU A 179 16.62 -8.54 -4.29
N GLY A 180 15.82 -9.23 -5.10
CA GLY A 180 14.47 -8.78 -5.45
C GLY A 180 13.58 -8.57 -4.22
N LEU A 181 13.59 -9.51 -3.26
CA LEU A 181 12.84 -9.39 -2.00
C LEU A 181 13.30 -8.21 -1.15
N VAL A 182 14.62 -7.99 -1.03
CA VAL A 182 15.17 -6.85 -0.28
C VAL A 182 14.72 -5.52 -0.90
N HIS A 183 14.86 -5.36 -2.22
CA HIS A 183 14.44 -4.14 -2.91
C HIS A 183 12.92 -3.92 -2.85
N LYS A 184 12.12 -5.01 -2.89
CA LYS A 184 10.68 -4.94 -2.63
C LYS A 184 10.38 -4.37 -1.23
N LYS A 185 11.12 -4.80 -0.19
CA LYS A 185 10.96 -4.29 1.19
C LYS A 185 11.44 -2.84 1.35
N LEU A 186 12.45 -2.43 0.59
CA LEU A 186 12.91 -1.03 0.51
C LEU A 186 11.94 -0.11 -0.25
N GLY A 187 10.90 -0.66 -0.90
CA GLY A 187 10.03 0.10 -1.77
C GLY A 187 10.65 0.46 -3.13
N ASP A 188 11.85 -0.05 -3.43
CA ASP A 188 12.53 0.15 -4.72
C ASP A 188 12.01 -0.88 -5.74
N TYR A 189 10.77 -0.67 -6.18
CA TYR A 189 10.08 -1.61 -7.04
C TYR A 189 10.73 -1.74 -8.41
N THR A 190 11.40 -0.71 -8.90
CA THR A 190 12.14 -0.74 -10.18
C THR A 190 13.26 -1.76 -10.11
N GLN A 191 14.09 -1.70 -9.08
CA GLN A 191 15.16 -2.67 -8.89
C GLN A 191 14.62 -4.07 -8.56
N ALA A 192 13.55 -4.14 -7.75
CA ALA A 192 12.91 -5.42 -7.43
C ALA A 192 12.41 -6.13 -8.70
N ILE A 193 11.72 -5.42 -9.60
CA ILE A 193 11.27 -5.94 -10.90
C ILE A 193 12.47 -6.42 -11.72
N SER A 194 13.54 -5.62 -11.81
CA SER A 194 14.74 -5.98 -12.56
C SER A 194 15.33 -7.31 -12.07
N TYR A 195 15.53 -7.46 -10.76
CA TYR A 195 16.05 -8.71 -10.18
C TYR A 195 15.09 -9.90 -10.38
N PHE A 196 13.79 -9.72 -10.16
CA PHE A 196 12.85 -10.82 -10.39
C PHE A 196 12.72 -11.20 -11.87
N GLN A 197 12.83 -10.25 -12.79
CA GLN A 197 12.88 -10.55 -14.23
C GLN A 197 14.15 -11.30 -14.60
N GLU A 198 15.30 -10.95 -14.03
CA GLU A 198 16.56 -11.68 -14.19
C GLU A 198 16.43 -13.11 -13.66
N ALA A 199 15.91 -13.29 -12.45
CA ALA A 199 15.63 -14.59 -11.86
C ALA A 199 14.66 -15.42 -12.73
N SER A 200 13.59 -14.80 -13.26
CA SER A 200 12.61 -15.45 -14.15
C SER A 200 13.17 -15.85 -15.50
N LYS A 201 14.24 -15.20 -16.00
CA LYS A 201 14.94 -15.66 -17.22
C LYS A 201 15.74 -16.94 -16.96
N LEU A 202 16.30 -17.09 -15.75
CA LEU A 202 17.07 -18.25 -15.35
C LEU A 202 16.16 -19.43 -14.95
N ASP A 203 15.03 -19.15 -14.28
CA ASP A 203 14.02 -20.12 -13.87
C ASP A 203 12.61 -19.63 -14.24
N PRO A 204 12.17 -19.85 -15.52
CA PRO A 204 10.94 -19.25 -16.06
C PRO A 204 9.63 -19.75 -15.46
N ASN A 205 9.65 -20.88 -14.77
CA ASN A 205 8.46 -21.54 -14.23
C ASN A 205 8.41 -21.48 -12.69
N ASN A 206 9.31 -20.74 -12.08
CA ASN A 206 9.34 -20.57 -10.64
C ASN A 206 8.15 -19.71 -10.17
N ILE A 207 7.21 -20.37 -9.52
CA ILE A 207 5.96 -19.73 -9.07
C ILE A 207 6.24 -18.57 -8.10
N ASP A 208 7.18 -18.72 -7.17
CA ASP A 208 7.50 -17.67 -6.19
C ASP A 208 8.01 -16.40 -6.87
N ILE A 209 8.83 -16.52 -7.89
CA ILE A 209 9.33 -15.39 -8.70
C ILE A 209 8.17 -14.71 -9.42
N LEU A 210 7.33 -15.51 -10.10
CA LEU A 210 6.20 -15.00 -10.89
C LEU A 210 5.14 -14.32 -9.99
N ILE A 211 4.85 -14.89 -8.82
CA ILE A 211 3.95 -14.28 -7.81
C ILE A 211 4.51 -12.93 -7.33
N ASN A 212 5.82 -12.86 -7.03
CA ASN A 212 6.42 -11.61 -6.59
C ASN A 212 6.39 -10.53 -7.67
N LEU A 213 6.63 -10.90 -8.94
CA LEU A 213 6.47 -9.97 -10.08
C LEU A 213 5.03 -9.47 -10.18
N ALA A 214 4.05 -10.39 -10.18
CA ALA A 214 2.64 -10.03 -10.25
C ALA A 214 2.24 -9.09 -9.10
N ASN A 215 2.62 -9.42 -7.87
CA ASN A 215 2.29 -8.62 -6.69
C ASN A 215 2.92 -7.21 -6.74
N ILE A 216 4.16 -7.07 -7.26
CA ILE A 216 4.76 -5.74 -7.43
C ILE A 216 4.00 -4.96 -8.50
N TYR A 217 3.64 -5.58 -9.63
CA TYR A 217 2.85 -4.91 -10.67
C TYR A 217 1.46 -4.48 -10.16
N VAL A 218 0.84 -5.23 -9.23
CA VAL A 218 -0.38 -4.77 -8.52
C VAL A 218 -0.10 -3.51 -7.70
N ILE A 219 1.00 -3.50 -6.94
CA ILE A 219 1.38 -2.35 -6.09
C ILE A 219 1.61 -1.09 -6.92
N ILE A 220 2.20 -1.20 -8.11
CA ILE A 220 2.46 -0.06 -9.00
C ILE A 220 1.32 0.22 -10.00
N PHE A 221 0.16 -0.43 -9.82
CA PHE A 221 -1.05 -0.28 -10.64
C PHE A 221 -0.90 -0.68 -12.12
N GLU A 222 0.12 -1.47 -12.45
CA GLU A 222 0.31 -2.05 -13.79
C GLU A 222 -0.47 -3.37 -13.91
N TYR A 223 -1.80 -3.29 -13.81
CA TYR A 223 -2.69 -4.47 -13.72
C TYR A 223 -2.57 -5.40 -14.92
N LYS A 224 -2.32 -4.88 -16.12
CA LYS A 224 -2.11 -5.72 -17.33
C LYS A 224 -0.92 -6.65 -17.17
N GLN A 225 0.19 -6.14 -16.63
CA GLN A 225 1.39 -6.94 -16.37
C GLN A 225 1.16 -7.95 -15.25
N ALA A 226 0.50 -7.53 -14.18
CA ALA A 226 0.14 -8.43 -13.08
C ALA A 226 -0.73 -9.60 -13.56
N LEU A 227 -1.77 -9.33 -14.36
CA LEU A 227 -2.65 -10.35 -14.95
C LEU A 227 -1.89 -11.31 -15.86
N PHE A 228 -0.92 -10.82 -16.64
CA PHE A 228 -0.06 -11.68 -17.46
C PHE A 228 0.64 -12.74 -16.63
N PHE A 229 1.26 -12.35 -15.50
CA PHE A 229 1.96 -13.30 -14.64
C PHE A 229 1.01 -14.22 -13.87
N TYR A 230 -0.12 -13.72 -13.34
CA TYR A 230 -1.10 -14.59 -12.71
C TYR A 230 -1.71 -15.60 -13.68
N ASN A 231 -2.03 -15.19 -14.92
CA ASN A 231 -2.53 -16.11 -15.92
C ASN A 231 -1.48 -17.17 -16.27
N LYS A 232 -0.21 -16.78 -16.43
CA LYS A 232 0.88 -17.72 -16.68
C LYS A 232 0.98 -18.77 -15.56
N ILE A 233 0.85 -18.38 -14.29
CA ILE A 233 0.85 -19.33 -13.17
C ILE A 233 -0.38 -20.26 -13.26
N ILE A 234 -1.56 -19.73 -13.52
CA ILE A 234 -2.81 -20.52 -13.60
C ILE A 234 -2.78 -21.50 -14.78
N GLU A 235 -2.02 -21.24 -15.85
CA GLU A 235 -1.85 -22.14 -16.99
C GLU A 235 -1.11 -23.44 -16.59
N PHE A 236 -0.05 -23.36 -15.74
CA PHE A 236 0.64 -24.59 -15.31
C PHE A 236 0.19 -25.12 -13.96
N ASP A 237 -0.35 -24.27 -13.09
CA ASP A 237 -0.99 -24.68 -11.83
C ASP A 237 -2.38 -24.07 -11.73
N PRO A 238 -3.40 -24.71 -12.36
CA PRO A 238 -4.79 -24.24 -12.34
C PRO A 238 -5.41 -24.11 -10.95
N ASN A 239 -4.78 -24.69 -9.94
CA ASN A 239 -5.23 -24.67 -8.56
C ASN A 239 -4.34 -23.79 -7.66
N ASN A 240 -3.49 -22.95 -8.24
CA ASN A 240 -2.70 -22.00 -7.47
C ASN A 240 -3.58 -20.94 -6.80
N TYR A 241 -3.73 -21.07 -5.50
CA TYR A 241 -4.60 -20.21 -4.70
C TYR A 241 -4.21 -18.74 -4.81
N ASP A 242 -2.92 -18.44 -4.66
CA ASP A 242 -2.43 -17.06 -4.57
C ASP A 242 -2.57 -16.32 -5.92
N ALA A 243 -2.35 -17.03 -7.03
CA ALA A 243 -2.56 -16.47 -8.36
C ALA A 243 -4.05 -16.21 -8.65
N ILE A 244 -4.95 -17.11 -8.24
CA ILE A 244 -6.39 -16.95 -8.40
C ILE A 244 -6.89 -15.80 -7.52
N LEU A 245 -6.42 -15.70 -6.28
CA LEU A 245 -6.78 -14.62 -5.36
C LEU A 245 -6.31 -13.26 -5.90
N GLY A 246 -5.04 -13.16 -6.33
CA GLY A 246 -4.48 -11.93 -6.88
C GLY A 246 -5.20 -11.47 -8.16
N LYS A 247 -5.56 -12.42 -9.05
CA LYS A 247 -6.40 -12.11 -10.22
C LYS A 247 -7.77 -11.60 -9.82
N SER A 248 -8.38 -12.18 -8.77
CA SER A 248 -9.68 -11.74 -8.26
C SER A 248 -9.61 -10.32 -7.68
N GLU A 249 -8.52 -9.97 -7.00
CA GLU A 249 -8.29 -8.62 -6.47
C GLU A 249 -8.18 -7.58 -7.59
N ILE A 250 -7.46 -7.89 -8.67
CA ILE A 250 -7.37 -7.00 -9.84
C ILE A 250 -8.75 -6.80 -10.47
N LEU A 251 -9.50 -7.87 -10.70
CA LEU A 251 -10.85 -7.80 -11.26
C LEU A 251 -11.79 -6.94 -10.40
N PHE A 252 -11.68 -7.04 -9.08
CA PHE A 252 -12.41 -6.19 -8.15
C PHE A 252 -12.01 -4.72 -8.27
N ASN A 253 -10.71 -4.43 -8.37
CA ASN A 253 -10.20 -3.07 -8.55
C ASN A 253 -10.61 -2.46 -9.91
N GLU A 254 -10.77 -3.28 -10.94
CA GLU A 254 -11.28 -2.89 -12.27
C GLU A 254 -12.82 -2.82 -12.33
N ASN A 255 -13.53 -2.92 -11.20
CA ASN A 255 -14.99 -2.96 -11.09
C ASN A 255 -15.68 -4.18 -11.75
N ASN A 256 -14.94 -5.23 -12.08
CA ASN A 256 -15.49 -6.47 -12.61
C ASN A 256 -15.86 -7.45 -11.47
N CYS A 257 -16.82 -7.05 -10.65
CA CYS A 257 -17.22 -7.80 -9.45
C CYS A 257 -17.76 -9.21 -9.79
N SER A 258 -18.43 -9.38 -10.93
CA SER A 258 -19.00 -10.67 -11.34
C SER A 258 -17.91 -11.71 -11.57
N GLN A 259 -16.90 -11.41 -12.39
CA GLN A 259 -15.79 -12.33 -12.64
C GLN A 259 -14.93 -12.53 -11.37
N ALA A 260 -14.71 -11.47 -10.57
CA ALA A 260 -14.00 -11.61 -9.30
C ALA A 260 -14.66 -12.66 -8.38
N LYS A 261 -15.98 -12.63 -8.26
CA LYS A 261 -16.75 -13.63 -7.48
C LYS A 261 -16.59 -15.06 -8.00
N GLU A 262 -16.50 -15.25 -9.31
CA GLU A 262 -16.29 -16.59 -9.90
C GLU A 262 -14.93 -17.17 -9.51
N TYR A 263 -13.86 -16.37 -9.65
CA TYR A 263 -12.51 -16.78 -9.24
C TYR A 263 -12.42 -16.98 -7.72
N LEU A 264 -13.08 -16.16 -6.91
CA LEU A 264 -13.11 -16.33 -5.46
C LEU A 264 -13.82 -17.61 -5.03
N LYS A 265 -14.92 -17.98 -5.69
CA LYS A 265 -15.57 -19.29 -5.47
C LYS A 265 -14.61 -20.45 -5.76
N LYS A 266 -13.77 -20.32 -6.79
CA LYS A 266 -12.73 -21.31 -7.11
C LYS A 266 -11.65 -21.32 -6.02
N ALA A 267 -11.14 -20.16 -5.60
CA ALA A 267 -10.15 -20.05 -4.53
C ALA A 267 -10.65 -20.70 -3.22
N ILE A 268 -11.90 -20.45 -2.82
CA ILE A 268 -12.52 -21.04 -1.63
C ILE A 268 -12.59 -22.57 -1.75
N LYS A 269 -12.91 -23.13 -2.93
CA LYS A 269 -12.89 -24.58 -3.12
C LYS A 269 -11.51 -25.21 -2.99
N ILE A 270 -10.46 -24.50 -3.40
CA ILE A 270 -9.08 -24.95 -3.32
C ILE A 270 -8.59 -24.92 -1.86
N SER A 271 -8.93 -23.90 -1.11
CA SER A 271 -8.54 -23.76 0.30
C SER A 271 -9.67 -23.17 1.13
N LEU A 272 -10.36 -24.04 1.85
CA LEU A 272 -11.48 -23.66 2.73
C LEU A 272 -11.03 -22.92 4.01
N ASP A 273 -9.75 -23.02 4.35
CA ASP A 273 -9.22 -22.52 5.64
C ASP A 273 -8.55 -21.17 5.56
N LYS A 274 -8.31 -20.65 4.36
CA LYS A 274 -7.71 -19.33 4.18
C LYS A 274 -8.76 -18.21 4.30
N PRO A 275 -8.52 -17.17 5.12
CA PRO A 275 -9.48 -16.09 5.37
C PRO A 275 -9.61 -15.08 4.22
N ASP A 276 -8.58 -14.97 3.38
CA ASP A 276 -8.41 -13.90 2.37
C ASP A 276 -9.55 -13.87 1.35
N ALA A 277 -9.90 -15.03 0.78
CA ALA A 277 -10.94 -15.11 -0.25
C ALA A 277 -12.32 -14.72 0.29
N TYR A 278 -12.62 -15.07 1.55
CA TYR A 278 -13.87 -14.66 2.20
C TYR A 278 -13.89 -13.15 2.45
N SER A 279 -12.77 -12.57 2.90
CA SER A 279 -12.67 -11.13 3.11
C SER A 279 -12.78 -10.35 1.80
N LEU A 280 -12.16 -10.80 0.71
CA LEU A 280 -12.30 -10.13 -0.58
C LEU A 280 -13.74 -10.25 -1.13
N LEU A 281 -14.40 -11.40 -0.90
CA LEU A 281 -15.82 -11.57 -1.25
C LEU A 281 -16.71 -10.62 -0.43
N ALA A 282 -16.39 -10.44 0.85
CA ALA A 282 -17.09 -9.46 1.70
C ALA A 282 -16.86 -8.01 1.22
N ALA A 283 -15.64 -7.65 0.79
CA ALA A 283 -15.35 -6.33 0.21
C ALA A 283 -16.22 -6.07 -1.04
N ILE A 284 -16.37 -7.08 -1.91
CA ILE A 284 -17.26 -7.00 -3.08
C ILE A 284 -18.72 -6.80 -2.63
N ASN A 285 -19.18 -7.57 -1.63
CA ASN A 285 -20.55 -7.46 -1.14
C ASN A 285 -20.82 -6.10 -0.48
N ILE A 286 -19.85 -5.51 0.23
CA ILE A 286 -19.94 -4.13 0.76
C ILE A 286 -20.13 -3.15 -0.40
N LYS A 287 -19.34 -3.27 -1.45
CA LYS A 287 -19.42 -2.41 -2.64
C LYS A 287 -20.78 -2.53 -3.35
N GLU A 288 -21.35 -3.71 -3.41
CA GLU A 288 -22.68 -3.99 -3.97
C GLU A 288 -23.82 -3.68 -2.97
N LYS A 289 -23.52 -3.23 -1.76
CA LYS A 289 -24.47 -2.90 -0.68
C LYS A 289 -25.25 -4.14 -0.15
N ASP A 290 -24.73 -5.35 -0.39
CA ASP A 290 -25.24 -6.58 0.22
C ASP A 290 -24.55 -6.79 1.59
N PHE A 291 -24.97 -6.01 2.57
CA PHE A 291 -24.35 -5.99 3.89
C PHE A 291 -24.56 -7.30 4.67
N LYS A 292 -25.65 -8.03 4.38
CA LYS A 292 -25.90 -9.33 5.00
C LYS A 292 -24.90 -10.38 4.58
N SER A 293 -24.67 -10.51 3.27
CA SER A 293 -23.66 -11.44 2.74
C SER A 293 -22.25 -11.01 3.13
N ALA A 294 -21.97 -9.71 3.17
CA ALA A 294 -20.70 -9.18 3.63
C ALA A 294 -20.40 -9.62 5.06
N LYS A 295 -21.36 -9.43 6.00
CA LYS A 295 -21.22 -9.86 7.39
C LYS A 295 -20.94 -11.36 7.49
N ASN A 296 -21.73 -12.19 6.81
CA ASN A 296 -21.55 -13.64 6.84
C ASN A 296 -20.13 -14.05 6.38
N ASN A 297 -19.62 -13.45 5.31
CA ASN A 297 -18.29 -13.77 4.81
C ASN A 297 -17.19 -13.30 5.78
N LEU A 298 -17.36 -12.15 6.43
CA LEU A 298 -16.42 -11.67 7.45
C LEU A 298 -16.43 -12.56 8.70
N ASP A 299 -17.60 -13.00 9.15
CA ASP A 299 -17.72 -13.94 10.28
C ASP A 299 -16.99 -15.25 9.96
N ILE A 300 -17.09 -15.76 8.73
CA ILE A 300 -16.35 -16.94 8.28
C ILE A 300 -14.84 -16.65 8.28
N SER A 301 -14.41 -15.51 7.74
CA SER A 301 -13.00 -15.13 7.68
C SER A 301 -12.37 -15.09 9.07
N ILE A 302 -13.01 -14.42 10.05
CA ILE A 302 -12.54 -14.36 11.45
C ILE A 302 -12.55 -15.73 12.12
N LYS A 303 -13.53 -16.58 11.80
CA LYS A 303 -13.56 -17.95 12.31
C LYS A 303 -12.38 -18.79 11.81
N LYS A 304 -11.90 -18.53 10.57
CA LYS A 304 -10.72 -19.19 9.99
C LYS A 304 -9.42 -18.66 10.60
N ASP A 305 -9.30 -17.36 10.72
CA ASP A 305 -8.18 -16.70 11.40
C ASP A 305 -8.68 -15.53 12.26
N PRO A 306 -8.78 -15.71 13.59
CA PRO A 306 -9.17 -14.65 14.52
C PRO A 306 -8.22 -13.44 14.56
N ASN A 307 -7.02 -13.57 13.98
CA ASN A 307 -6.03 -12.51 13.92
C ASN A 307 -5.91 -11.88 12.52
N PHE A 308 -6.80 -12.21 11.59
CA PHE A 308 -6.76 -11.66 10.25
C PHE A 308 -7.19 -10.20 10.22
N SER A 309 -6.22 -9.30 10.22
CA SER A 309 -6.39 -7.84 10.34
C SER A 309 -7.36 -7.26 9.31
N GLU A 310 -7.29 -7.70 8.03
CA GLU A 310 -8.14 -7.15 6.96
C GLU A 310 -9.63 -7.44 7.18
N ALA A 311 -9.99 -8.56 7.79
CA ALA A 311 -11.40 -8.83 8.12
C ALA A 311 -11.96 -7.79 9.11
N TYR A 312 -11.19 -7.37 10.11
CA TYR A 312 -11.61 -6.32 11.04
C TYR A 312 -11.66 -4.94 10.37
N ASN A 313 -10.75 -4.64 9.44
CA ASN A 313 -10.82 -3.44 8.62
C ASN A 313 -12.14 -3.38 7.83
N LEU A 314 -12.52 -4.49 7.20
CA LEU A 314 -13.77 -4.59 6.44
C LEU A 314 -15.01 -4.58 7.35
N PHE A 315 -14.94 -5.13 8.57
CA PHE A 315 -16.01 -4.95 9.57
C PHE A 315 -16.20 -3.48 9.95
N GLY A 316 -15.09 -2.73 10.07
CA GLY A 316 -15.15 -1.29 10.30
C GLY A 316 -15.88 -0.55 9.18
N LEU A 317 -15.57 -0.89 7.91
CA LEU A 317 -16.28 -0.34 6.75
C LEU A 317 -17.74 -0.77 6.71
N LEU A 318 -18.04 -2.04 6.98
CA LEU A 318 -19.40 -2.55 7.04
C LEU A 318 -20.21 -1.81 8.11
N SER A 319 -19.66 -1.62 9.31
CA SER A 319 -20.31 -0.87 10.40
C SER A 319 -20.57 0.58 10.01
N LYS A 320 -19.59 1.25 9.40
CA LYS A 320 -19.71 2.62 8.88
C LYS A 320 -20.86 2.73 7.87
N TYR A 321 -21.03 1.75 6.98
CA TYR A 321 -22.04 1.77 5.92
C TYR A 321 -23.41 1.23 6.33
N SER A 322 -23.50 0.48 7.42
CA SER A 322 -24.77 -0.08 7.96
C SER A 322 -25.40 0.71 9.11
N LEU A 323 -24.93 1.95 9.35
CA LEU A 323 -25.42 2.86 10.41
C LEU A 323 -25.02 2.48 11.85
N ASN A 324 -24.05 1.62 12.04
CA ASN A 324 -23.49 1.29 13.35
C ASN A 324 -22.16 2.04 13.59
N ASP A 325 -22.14 3.36 13.35
CA ASP A 325 -20.95 4.21 13.41
C ASP A 325 -20.14 4.11 14.73
N HIS A 326 -20.79 3.67 15.82
CA HIS A 326 -20.10 3.54 17.12
C HIS A 326 -19.13 2.36 17.19
N GLU A 327 -19.26 1.36 16.31
CA GLU A 327 -18.41 0.18 16.31
C GLU A 327 -17.28 0.27 15.28
N SER A 328 -17.42 1.12 14.25
CA SER A 328 -16.45 1.23 13.15
C SER A 328 -15.05 1.55 13.65
N GLU A 329 -14.92 2.52 14.54
CA GLU A 329 -13.66 2.92 15.16
C GLU A 329 -12.98 1.77 15.92
N ASN A 330 -13.76 0.98 16.68
CA ASN A 330 -13.24 -0.16 17.43
C ASN A 330 -12.69 -1.25 16.50
N PHE A 331 -13.39 -1.52 15.40
CA PHE A 331 -12.94 -2.49 14.42
C PHE A 331 -11.65 -2.04 13.70
N PHE A 332 -11.54 -0.76 13.30
CA PHE A 332 -10.31 -0.23 12.72
C PHE A 332 -9.13 -0.31 13.70
N LYS A 333 -9.34 0.07 14.97
CA LYS A 333 -8.32 -0.07 16.03
C LYS A 333 -7.90 -1.52 16.25
N LYS A 334 -8.86 -2.45 16.24
CA LYS A 334 -8.56 -3.89 16.34
C LYS A 334 -7.72 -4.36 15.16
N SER A 335 -8.07 -3.97 13.93
CA SER A 335 -7.29 -4.26 12.74
C SER A 335 -5.84 -3.79 12.88
N ILE A 336 -5.63 -2.52 13.28
CA ILE A 336 -4.30 -1.93 13.47
C ILE A 336 -3.52 -2.64 14.61
N SER A 337 -4.21 -3.09 15.66
CA SER A 337 -3.56 -3.82 16.76
C SER A 337 -3.06 -5.19 16.35
N LEU A 338 -3.71 -5.83 15.38
CA LEU A 338 -3.34 -7.13 14.83
C LEU A 338 -2.23 -7.01 13.76
N ASP A 339 -2.31 -5.96 12.95
CA ASP A 339 -1.29 -5.63 11.97
C ASP A 339 -1.05 -4.11 11.97
N SER A 340 0.05 -3.71 12.61
CA SER A 340 0.47 -2.31 12.68
C SER A 340 0.85 -1.70 11.33
N GLU A 341 1.02 -2.50 10.30
CA GLU A 341 1.31 -2.07 8.93
C GLU A 341 0.06 -2.04 8.03
N ASN A 342 -1.14 -2.31 8.57
CA ASN A 342 -2.38 -2.21 7.80
C ASN A 342 -2.75 -0.74 7.54
N GLU A 343 -2.19 -0.20 6.45
CA GLU A 343 -2.36 1.19 6.05
C GLU A 343 -3.81 1.52 5.64
N LYS A 344 -4.56 0.53 5.13
CA LYS A 344 -5.98 0.72 4.80
C LYS A 344 -6.80 0.99 6.08
N ALA A 345 -6.57 0.21 7.13
CA ALA A 345 -7.25 0.39 8.41
C ALA A 345 -6.88 1.73 9.07
N LYS A 346 -5.60 2.12 9.01
CA LYS A 346 -5.15 3.43 9.50
C LYS A 346 -5.84 4.57 8.74
N PHE A 347 -5.89 4.50 7.41
CA PHE A 347 -6.53 5.52 6.60
C PHE A 347 -8.04 5.62 6.87
N ASN A 348 -8.74 4.49 6.96
CA ASN A 348 -10.16 4.46 7.30
C ASN A 348 -10.43 5.07 8.68
N LEU A 349 -9.55 4.79 9.66
CA LEU A 349 -9.63 5.38 11.00
C LEU A 349 -9.35 6.90 10.97
N ALA A 350 -8.40 7.33 10.12
CA ALA A 350 -8.12 8.75 9.93
C ALA A 350 -9.35 9.51 9.41
N GLU A 351 -10.00 8.99 8.36
CA GLU A 351 -11.22 9.59 7.82
C GLU A 351 -12.34 9.65 8.86
N GLU A 352 -12.47 8.61 9.69
CA GLU A 352 -13.44 8.57 10.77
C GLU A 352 -13.19 9.68 11.78
N TYR A 353 -11.94 9.83 12.26
CA TYR A 353 -11.57 10.89 13.19
C TYR A 353 -11.73 12.29 12.60
N LEU A 354 -11.25 12.51 11.38
CA LEU A 354 -11.36 13.81 10.71
C LEU A 354 -12.82 14.21 10.48
N SER A 355 -13.68 13.25 10.11
CA SER A 355 -15.11 13.50 9.93
C SER A 355 -15.82 13.93 11.24
N LYS A 356 -15.31 13.45 12.37
CA LYS A 356 -15.79 13.75 13.74
C LYS A 356 -15.03 14.92 14.41
N LEU A 357 -14.26 15.70 13.66
CA LEU A 357 -13.47 16.86 14.15
C LEU A 357 -12.34 16.49 15.12
N ASN A 358 -11.95 15.25 15.22
CA ASN A 358 -10.78 14.83 15.98
C ASN A 358 -9.52 14.96 15.10
N PHE A 359 -9.07 16.19 14.92
CA PHE A 359 -7.99 16.51 14.00
C PHE A 359 -6.62 15.94 14.43
N ILE A 360 -6.33 15.89 15.73
CA ILE A 360 -5.04 15.41 16.24
C ILE A 360 -4.83 13.94 15.86
N GLU A 361 -5.76 13.07 16.25
CA GLU A 361 -5.68 11.64 15.92
C GLU A 361 -5.92 11.40 14.42
N GLY A 362 -6.82 12.16 13.80
CA GLY A 362 -7.10 12.04 12.37
C GLY A 362 -5.88 12.29 11.52
N TRP A 363 -5.17 13.38 11.71
CA TRP A 363 -3.97 13.69 10.95
C TRP A 363 -2.83 12.71 11.21
N LYS A 364 -2.70 12.20 12.44
CA LYS A 364 -1.70 11.18 12.77
C LYS A 364 -1.82 9.94 11.89
N TYR A 365 -3.05 9.45 11.71
CA TYR A 365 -3.32 8.28 10.88
C TYR A 365 -3.47 8.63 9.38
N TYR A 366 -3.77 9.88 9.02
CA TYR A 366 -3.95 10.29 7.63
C TYR A 366 -2.67 10.18 6.79
N GLU A 367 -1.51 10.20 7.43
CA GLU A 367 -0.22 10.00 6.78
C GLU A 367 -0.06 8.58 6.19
N SER A 368 -0.86 7.61 6.63
CA SER A 368 -0.90 6.24 6.07
C SER A 368 -1.28 6.19 4.58
N ARG A 369 -1.91 7.24 4.04
CA ARG A 369 -2.20 7.35 2.60
C ARG A 369 -0.94 7.31 1.73
N TYR A 370 0.23 7.63 2.28
CA TYR A 370 1.50 7.62 1.56
C TYR A 370 1.99 6.26 1.12
N SER A 371 1.59 5.20 1.80
CA SER A 371 2.24 3.91 1.70
C SER A 371 2.14 3.24 0.34
N LYS A 372 1.19 3.64 -0.53
CA LYS A 372 0.93 2.92 -1.78
C LYS A 372 0.94 3.74 -3.08
N GLN A 373 0.55 4.99 -3.09
CA GLN A 373 0.33 5.72 -4.34
C GLN A 373 1.46 6.68 -4.73
N ILE A 374 2.02 7.39 -3.78
CA ILE A 374 2.94 8.50 -4.02
C ILE A 374 4.40 8.04 -3.94
N LEU A 375 4.72 7.13 -3.02
CA LEU A 375 6.06 6.58 -2.85
C LEU A 375 6.55 5.74 -4.05
N VAL A 376 5.62 5.20 -4.84
CA VAL A 376 5.94 4.24 -5.89
C VAL A 376 6.30 4.89 -7.22
N LYS A 377 5.65 5.97 -7.60
CA LYS A 377 5.84 6.56 -8.94
C LYS A 377 6.92 7.63 -9.03
N ASN A 378 7.22 8.37 -7.95
CA ASN A 378 7.96 9.63 -8.06
C ASN A 378 8.96 9.90 -6.94
N PHE A 379 9.52 8.89 -6.25
CA PHE A 379 10.41 9.17 -5.12
C PHE A 379 11.90 8.87 -5.36
N PRO A 380 12.63 9.78 -5.99
CA PRO A 380 14.09 9.76 -5.96
C PRO A 380 14.68 10.35 -4.66
N TYR A 381 13.87 10.45 -3.57
CA TYR A 381 14.14 11.35 -2.42
C TYR A 381 14.95 10.75 -1.29
N LYS A 382 15.76 9.72 -1.53
CA LYS A 382 16.55 9.01 -0.50
C LYS A 382 17.38 9.92 0.42
N ASN A 383 17.62 11.18 0.02
CA ASN A 383 18.45 12.13 0.78
C ASN A 383 17.73 13.44 1.16
N LYS A 384 16.38 13.49 1.07
CA LYS A 384 15.60 14.68 1.38
C LYS A 384 14.77 14.48 2.64
N LYS A 385 14.53 15.58 3.37
CA LYS A 385 13.85 15.52 4.67
C LYS A 385 12.35 15.72 4.49
N LEU A 386 11.56 14.73 4.90
CA LEU A 386 10.12 14.86 5.02
C LEU A 386 9.79 15.83 6.16
N ILE A 387 8.94 16.83 5.91
CA ILE A 387 8.50 17.77 6.93
C ILE A 387 7.47 17.11 7.84
N ASN A 388 7.81 16.92 9.11
CA ASN A 388 6.89 16.43 10.13
C ASN A 388 6.34 17.53 11.03
N SER A 389 7.07 18.64 11.17
CA SER A 389 6.69 19.82 11.96
C SER A 389 7.20 21.08 11.29
N ILE A 390 6.47 22.19 11.47
CA ILE A 390 6.86 23.52 10.99
C ILE A 390 8.20 23.96 11.62
N ASN A 391 8.44 23.58 12.88
CA ASN A 391 9.67 23.93 13.60
C ASN A 391 10.93 23.25 13.03
N GLU A 392 10.79 22.28 12.15
CA GLU A 392 11.91 21.61 11.50
C GLU A 392 12.39 22.32 10.24
N ILE A 393 11.67 23.33 9.77
CA ILE A 393 11.96 24.04 8.52
C ILE A 393 12.95 25.17 8.81
N ASN A 394 14.13 25.12 8.20
CA ASN A 394 15.05 26.25 8.21
C ASN A 394 14.53 27.36 7.29
N SER A 395 14.68 28.62 7.70
CA SER A 395 14.03 29.78 7.08
C SER A 395 14.39 30.08 5.62
N PHE A 396 15.37 29.40 5.03
CA PHE A 396 15.84 29.67 3.65
C PHE A 396 15.88 28.41 2.76
N ASP A 397 15.72 27.23 3.34
CA ASP A 397 15.83 26.00 2.58
C ASP A 397 14.58 25.77 1.71
N PRO A 398 14.74 25.47 0.41
CA PRO A 398 13.60 25.29 -0.47
C PRO A 398 12.76 24.07 -0.12
N ILE A 399 11.44 24.23 -0.27
CA ILE A 399 10.42 23.23 0.04
C ILE A 399 9.75 22.75 -1.25
N TYR A 400 9.57 21.44 -1.39
CA TYR A 400 8.80 20.83 -2.47
C TYR A 400 7.51 20.22 -1.95
N ILE A 401 6.37 20.74 -2.42
CA ILE A 401 5.03 20.25 -2.08
C ILE A 401 4.51 19.44 -3.26
N LEU A 402 4.21 18.16 -2.99
CA LEU A 402 3.67 17.25 -3.96
C LEU A 402 2.14 17.31 -3.96
N GLY A 403 1.55 17.67 -5.09
CA GLY A 403 0.12 17.53 -5.30
C GLY A 403 -0.27 16.07 -5.32
N GLU A 404 -1.35 15.75 -4.65
CA GLU A 404 -1.86 14.39 -4.52
C GLU A 404 -3.38 14.35 -4.68
N GLN A 405 -3.91 13.15 -4.93
CA GLN A 405 -5.34 12.91 -5.09
C GLN A 405 -5.94 13.67 -6.32
N GLY A 406 -7.25 13.91 -6.28
CA GLY A 406 -7.95 14.56 -7.38
C GLY A 406 -7.86 16.09 -7.36
N ILE A 407 -8.31 16.72 -8.44
CA ILE A 407 -8.30 18.20 -8.60
C ILE A 407 -9.00 18.90 -7.42
N GLY A 408 -10.12 18.35 -6.93
CA GLY A 408 -10.85 18.91 -5.79
C GLY A 408 -10.05 18.91 -4.50
N ASP A 409 -9.33 17.81 -4.23
CA ASP A 409 -8.47 17.65 -3.05
C ASP A 409 -7.25 18.58 -3.15
N GLN A 410 -6.67 18.74 -4.36
CA GLN A 410 -5.60 19.69 -4.59
C GLN A 410 -6.05 21.13 -4.28
N ILE A 411 -7.23 21.56 -4.77
CA ILE A 411 -7.77 22.88 -4.44
C ILE A 411 -7.97 23.01 -2.93
N LEU A 412 -8.49 21.98 -2.26
CA LEU A 412 -8.74 22.00 -0.82
C LEU A 412 -7.43 22.21 -0.03
N PHE A 413 -6.43 21.35 -0.23
CA PHE A 413 -5.21 21.38 0.55
C PHE A 413 -4.32 22.58 0.21
N LEU A 414 -4.29 22.99 -1.05
CA LEU A 414 -3.53 24.15 -1.47
C LEU A 414 -4.17 25.48 -1.01
N SER A 415 -5.37 25.47 -0.42
CA SER A 415 -5.90 26.63 0.33
C SER A 415 -4.97 27.05 1.49
N LEU A 416 -4.08 26.15 1.90
CA LEU A 416 -3.12 26.37 2.99
C LEU A 416 -1.79 26.97 2.52
N LEU A 417 -1.61 27.21 1.21
CA LEU A 417 -0.41 27.88 0.69
C LEU A 417 -0.25 29.31 1.26
N SER A 418 -1.34 29.98 1.59
CA SER A 418 -1.30 31.29 2.25
C SER A 418 -0.66 31.25 3.64
N GLU A 419 -0.58 30.12 4.30
CA GLU A 419 0.11 29.97 5.60
C GLU A 419 1.64 30.12 5.45
N PHE A 420 2.17 29.99 4.24
CA PHE A 420 3.57 30.18 3.92
C PHE A 420 3.94 31.64 3.55
N GLU A 421 3.00 32.60 3.53
CA GLU A 421 3.26 34.00 3.17
C GLU A 421 4.38 34.66 4.02
N ASN A 422 4.54 34.21 5.27
CA ASN A 422 5.59 34.70 6.18
C ASN A 422 6.89 33.87 6.12
N PHE A 423 6.95 32.85 5.30
CA PHE A 423 8.15 32.02 5.14
C PHE A 423 9.04 32.59 4.04
N LYS A 424 10.35 32.66 4.30
CA LYS A 424 11.34 33.09 3.31
C LYS A 424 11.80 31.96 2.37
N ASN A 425 11.22 30.80 2.53
CA ASN A 425 11.56 29.61 1.76
C ASN A 425 11.06 29.73 0.33
N LYS A 426 11.88 29.32 -0.63
CA LYS A 426 11.41 29.10 -1.99
C LYS A 426 10.52 27.86 -2.02
N ILE A 427 9.31 27.98 -2.56
CA ILE A 427 8.32 26.92 -2.58
C ILE A 427 8.07 26.46 -4.01
N TYR A 428 8.20 25.15 -4.23
CA TYR A 428 7.83 24.47 -5.45
C TYR A 428 6.62 23.61 -5.17
N VAL A 429 5.61 23.65 -6.04
CA VAL A 429 4.38 22.87 -5.89
C VAL A 429 4.10 22.11 -7.17
N ASN A 430 4.02 20.81 -7.07
CA ASN A 430 3.62 19.96 -8.18
C ASN A 430 2.11 19.78 -8.15
N ILE A 431 1.41 20.18 -9.23
CA ILE A 431 -0.05 20.14 -9.33
C ILE A 431 -0.51 19.74 -10.74
N ASP A 432 -1.79 19.39 -10.88
CA ASP A 432 -2.41 19.12 -12.17
C ASP A 432 -2.29 20.36 -13.09
N LEU A 433 -1.89 20.13 -14.34
CA LEU A 433 -1.69 21.19 -15.35
C LEU A 433 -2.91 22.12 -15.51
N LYS A 434 -4.11 21.57 -15.34
CA LYS A 434 -5.37 22.34 -15.42
C LYS A 434 -5.49 23.44 -14.35
N LEU A 435 -4.78 23.28 -13.23
CA LEU A 435 -4.76 24.25 -12.13
C LEU A 435 -3.64 25.30 -12.26
N HIS A 436 -2.61 25.07 -13.09
CA HIS A 436 -1.43 25.92 -13.16
C HIS A 436 -1.77 27.40 -13.36
N LYS A 437 -2.60 27.72 -14.34
CA LYS A 437 -2.87 29.11 -14.70
C LYS A 437 -3.49 29.86 -13.55
N ILE A 438 -4.53 29.30 -12.92
CA ILE A 438 -5.24 29.96 -11.83
C ILE A 438 -4.36 30.10 -10.59
N PHE A 439 -3.54 29.09 -10.25
CA PHE A 439 -2.67 29.16 -9.09
C PHE A 439 -1.49 30.11 -9.32
N LYS A 440 -0.86 30.14 -10.49
CA LYS A 440 0.20 31.09 -10.84
C LYS A 440 -0.28 32.56 -10.80
N GLU A 441 -1.51 32.83 -11.19
CA GLU A 441 -2.09 34.17 -11.12
C GLU A 441 -2.31 34.64 -9.67
N ASN A 442 -2.59 33.71 -8.74
CA ASN A 442 -2.92 34.00 -7.35
C ASN A 442 -1.73 33.89 -6.38
N PHE A 443 -0.69 33.09 -6.70
CA PHE A 443 0.49 32.86 -5.85
C PHE A 443 1.78 33.09 -6.65
N LYS A 444 2.12 34.36 -6.87
CA LYS A 444 3.23 34.78 -7.74
C LYS A 444 4.62 34.34 -7.25
N GLU A 445 4.79 34.19 -5.94
CA GLU A 445 6.05 33.80 -5.31
C GLU A 445 6.30 32.28 -5.31
N ILE A 446 5.29 31.48 -5.69
CA ILE A 446 5.35 30.03 -5.72
C ILE A 446 5.60 29.52 -7.14
N THR A 447 6.52 28.58 -7.28
CA THR A 447 6.79 27.92 -8.56
C THR A 447 5.93 26.66 -8.70
N PHE A 448 5.00 26.65 -9.67
CA PHE A 448 4.15 25.51 -9.97
C PHE A 448 4.72 24.67 -11.11
N LEU A 449 4.75 23.35 -10.91
CA LEU A 449 5.25 22.32 -11.81
C LEU A 449 4.13 21.35 -12.16
N ASP A 450 4.16 20.78 -13.36
CA ASP A 450 3.22 19.73 -13.77
C ASP A 450 3.55 18.39 -13.08
N HIS A 451 2.55 17.54 -12.91
CA HIS A 451 2.74 16.19 -12.35
C HIS A 451 3.72 15.31 -13.13
N SER A 452 3.89 15.57 -14.42
CA SER A 452 4.86 14.88 -15.30
C SER A 452 6.29 15.42 -15.17
N GLU A 453 6.48 16.61 -14.54
CA GLU A 453 7.77 17.26 -14.38
C GLU A 453 8.43 16.80 -13.07
N GLU A 454 9.59 16.14 -13.18
CA GLU A 454 10.43 15.85 -12.02
C GLU A 454 11.29 17.05 -11.67
N LEU A 455 11.12 17.57 -10.45
CA LEU A 455 12.02 18.62 -9.94
C LEU A 455 13.39 18.03 -9.63
N ASN A 456 14.45 18.66 -10.16
CA ASN A 456 15.81 18.28 -9.82
C ASN A 456 16.00 18.24 -8.29
N PRO A 457 16.40 17.11 -7.71
CA PRO A 457 16.55 16.97 -6.26
C PRO A 457 17.49 17.98 -5.61
N ASN A 458 18.41 18.57 -6.38
CA ASN A 458 19.33 19.58 -5.85
C ASN A 458 18.67 20.95 -5.59
N LEU A 459 17.43 21.16 -6.07
CA LEU A 459 16.70 22.42 -5.94
C LEU A 459 15.88 22.54 -4.65
N TYR A 460 15.77 21.49 -3.83
CA TYR A 460 15.03 21.54 -2.58
C TYR A 460 15.69 20.71 -1.48
N SER A 461 15.43 21.07 -0.23
CA SER A 461 15.95 20.39 0.97
C SER A 461 14.86 19.59 1.68
N TYR A 462 13.64 20.10 1.64
CA TYR A 462 12.47 19.52 2.30
C TYR A 462 11.38 19.15 1.29
N TYR A 463 10.59 18.18 1.64
CA TYR A 463 9.40 17.84 0.88
C TYR A 463 8.23 17.43 1.80
N LEU A 464 7.01 17.57 1.28
CA LEU A 464 5.79 17.04 1.87
C LEU A 464 4.72 16.88 0.78
N CYS A 465 3.69 16.10 1.09
CA CYS A 465 2.51 16.06 0.22
C CYS A 465 1.46 17.10 0.63
N SER A 466 0.68 17.56 -0.34
CA SER A 466 -0.31 18.63 -0.11
C SER A 466 -1.31 18.29 1.01
N GLY A 467 -1.76 17.04 1.12
CA GLY A 467 -2.66 16.62 2.20
C GLY A 467 -2.06 16.71 3.60
N SER A 468 -0.71 16.67 3.74
CA SER A 468 -0.03 16.86 5.03
C SER A 468 -0.03 18.30 5.52
N LEU A 469 -0.36 19.27 4.64
CA LEU A 469 -0.57 20.65 5.05
C LEU A 469 -1.67 20.78 6.11
N GLY A 470 -2.70 19.91 6.01
CA GLY A 470 -3.75 19.84 7.04
C GLY A 470 -3.21 19.53 8.43
N ARG A 471 -2.30 18.57 8.54
CA ARG A 471 -1.62 18.23 9.80
C ARG A 471 -0.81 19.40 10.35
N LEU A 472 -0.10 20.12 9.48
CA LEU A 472 0.76 21.23 9.88
C LEU A 472 -0.04 22.46 10.35
N PHE A 473 -1.16 22.78 9.66
CA PHE A 473 -1.84 24.06 9.83
C PHE A 473 -3.28 23.96 10.36
N ARG A 474 -3.87 22.75 10.39
CA ARG A 474 -5.29 22.53 10.78
C ARG A 474 -5.42 21.40 11.80
N SER A 475 -4.59 21.42 12.83
CA SER A 475 -4.56 20.41 13.89
C SER A 475 -5.65 20.58 14.94
N THR A 476 -6.34 21.71 14.97
CA THR A 476 -7.43 22.01 15.92
C THR A 476 -8.59 22.72 15.23
N LEU A 477 -9.79 22.66 15.82
CA LEU A 477 -10.95 23.37 15.28
C LEU A 477 -10.70 24.90 15.18
N SER A 478 -10.06 25.50 16.18
CA SER A 478 -9.74 26.93 16.21
C SER A 478 -8.80 27.35 15.08
N SER A 479 -7.96 26.45 14.58
CA SER A 479 -7.03 26.77 13.48
C SER A 479 -7.73 27.05 12.15
N PHE A 480 -9.01 26.67 12.01
CA PHE A 480 -9.82 27.01 10.84
C PHE A 480 -10.40 28.43 10.86
N SER A 481 -10.29 29.17 11.97
CA SER A 481 -10.81 30.54 12.05
C SER A 481 -10.17 31.52 11.05
N LYS A 482 -8.98 31.19 10.54
CA LYS A 482 -8.26 31.95 9.52
C LYS A 482 -8.67 31.61 8.08
N GLN A 483 -9.51 30.59 7.90
CA GLN A 483 -9.89 30.14 6.58
C GLN A 483 -10.75 31.21 5.88
N LYS A 484 -10.38 31.57 4.65
CA LYS A 484 -11.05 32.57 3.82
C LYS A 484 -10.98 32.15 2.36
N LYS A 485 -11.62 32.91 1.48
CA LYS A 485 -11.37 32.77 0.05
C LYS A 485 -9.88 32.99 -0.25
N PHE A 486 -9.32 32.24 -1.18
CA PHE A 486 -7.88 32.28 -1.47
C PHE A 486 -7.57 32.36 -2.99
N LEU A 487 -8.58 32.20 -3.84
CA LEU A 487 -8.45 32.35 -5.30
C LEU A 487 -9.34 33.49 -5.82
N ASN A 488 -8.84 34.16 -6.84
CA ASN A 488 -9.57 35.11 -7.64
C ASN A 488 -9.54 34.62 -9.10
N SER A 489 -10.65 34.72 -9.79
CA SER A 489 -10.75 34.35 -11.21
C SER A 489 -10.19 35.44 -12.12
N CYS A 490 -10.06 35.13 -13.42
CA CYS A 490 -9.70 36.08 -14.42
C CYS A 490 -10.85 37.10 -14.61
N SER A 491 -10.63 38.37 -14.28
CA SER A 491 -11.61 39.43 -14.34
C SER A 491 -12.17 39.66 -15.78
N ILE A 492 -11.33 39.50 -16.80
CA ILE A 492 -11.71 39.64 -18.19
C ILE A 492 -12.73 38.54 -18.58
N LYS A 493 -12.43 37.29 -18.31
CA LYS A 493 -13.35 36.17 -18.59
C LYS A 493 -14.63 36.27 -17.74
N LYS A 494 -14.49 36.65 -16.47
CA LYS A 494 -15.67 36.88 -15.59
C LYS A 494 -16.61 37.96 -16.17
N ASN A 495 -16.07 39.08 -16.58
CA ASN A 495 -16.87 40.17 -17.17
C ASN A 495 -17.53 39.73 -18.48
N TYR A 496 -16.82 38.98 -19.32
CA TYR A 496 -17.41 38.41 -20.55
C TYR A 496 -18.64 37.54 -20.20
N PHE A 497 -18.57 36.66 -19.19
CA PHE A 497 -19.70 35.83 -18.79
C PHE A 497 -20.84 36.67 -18.19
N LEU A 498 -20.51 37.66 -17.35
CA LEU A 498 -21.52 38.58 -16.82
C LEU A 498 -22.26 39.34 -17.94
N GLU A 499 -21.54 39.77 -18.98
CA GLU A 499 -22.13 40.40 -20.14
C GLU A 499 -22.98 39.46 -20.99
N SER A 500 -22.56 38.21 -21.17
CA SER A 500 -23.29 37.17 -21.89
C SER A 500 -24.63 36.84 -21.22
N PHE A 501 -24.70 36.95 -19.87
CA PHE A 501 -25.91 36.61 -19.12
C PHE A 501 -26.74 37.80 -18.68
N LYS A 502 -26.46 39.03 -19.17
CA LYS A 502 -27.16 40.26 -18.74
C LYS A 502 -28.68 40.09 -18.76
N SER A 503 -29.26 40.01 -17.57
CA SER A 503 -30.66 40.23 -17.26
C SER A 503 -30.72 41.17 -16.07
N LYS A 504 -31.53 42.22 -16.17
CA LYS A 504 -31.51 43.34 -15.20
C LYS A 504 -32.04 42.99 -13.80
N SER A 505 -32.54 41.77 -13.55
CA SER A 505 -33.26 41.46 -12.31
C SER A 505 -33.08 40.03 -11.79
N ASN A 506 -32.34 39.14 -12.43
CA ASN A 506 -32.27 37.74 -12.02
C ASN A 506 -30.94 37.41 -11.33
N ILE A 507 -31.03 36.61 -10.28
CA ILE A 507 -29.87 36.02 -9.60
C ILE A 507 -29.28 34.94 -10.49
N LEU A 508 -27.99 35.03 -10.83
CA LEU A 508 -27.30 34.00 -11.59
C LEU A 508 -27.01 32.80 -10.65
N CYS A 509 -27.74 31.70 -10.85
CA CYS A 509 -27.60 30.48 -10.10
C CYS A 509 -26.86 29.40 -10.91
N GLY A 510 -25.61 29.16 -10.57
CA GLY A 510 -24.83 28.08 -11.16
C GLY A 510 -25.25 26.74 -10.58
N ILE A 511 -25.49 25.73 -11.42
CA ILE A 511 -25.94 24.41 -10.99
C ILE A 511 -25.01 23.28 -11.46
N SER A 512 -24.72 22.32 -10.57
CA SER A 512 -23.99 21.08 -10.90
C SER A 512 -24.51 19.93 -10.04
N TRP A 513 -25.03 18.88 -10.67
CA TRP A 513 -25.84 17.85 -10.01
C TRP A 513 -25.27 16.45 -10.05
N LYS A 514 -24.16 16.23 -10.77
CA LYS A 514 -23.53 14.92 -10.93
C LYS A 514 -22.07 14.91 -10.54
N SER A 515 -21.61 13.76 -10.06
CA SER A 515 -20.21 13.42 -9.89
C SER A 515 -19.86 12.27 -10.82
N LYS A 516 -18.74 12.38 -11.57
CA LYS A 516 -18.24 11.30 -12.45
C LYS A 516 -17.18 10.42 -11.75
N ASN A 517 -17.06 10.51 -10.43
CA ASN A 517 -16.20 9.56 -9.70
C ASN A 517 -16.69 8.13 -9.94
N LYS A 518 -15.79 7.24 -10.35
CA LYS A 518 -16.13 5.87 -10.78
C LYS A 518 -16.71 5.00 -9.66
N ASP A 519 -16.31 5.26 -8.42
CA ASP A 519 -16.68 4.43 -7.28
C ASP A 519 -17.90 4.95 -6.51
N ILE A 520 -17.96 6.27 -6.30
CA ILE A 520 -18.96 6.91 -5.43
C ILE A 520 -19.74 8.03 -6.13
N GLY A 521 -19.57 8.18 -7.45
CA GLY A 521 -20.19 9.29 -8.19
C GLY A 521 -21.72 9.21 -8.19
N ASN A 522 -22.28 8.02 -8.35
CA ASN A 522 -23.72 7.82 -8.32
C ASN A 522 -24.33 8.19 -6.97
N ASP A 523 -23.66 7.85 -5.86
CA ASP A 523 -24.14 8.16 -4.52
C ASP A 523 -24.09 9.67 -4.20
N LYS A 524 -23.20 10.40 -4.87
CA LYS A 524 -23.07 11.87 -4.77
C LYS A 524 -24.01 12.63 -5.69
N SER A 525 -24.52 12.00 -6.72
CA SER A 525 -25.34 12.64 -7.76
C SER A 525 -26.79 12.79 -7.28
N VAL A 526 -27.44 13.85 -7.75
CA VAL A 526 -28.84 14.16 -7.46
C VAL A 526 -29.59 14.19 -8.78
N ASP A 527 -30.73 13.50 -8.84
CA ASP A 527 -31.63 13.63 -9.99
C ASP A 527 -32.25 15.06 -10.04
N LEU A 528 -32.27 15.67 -11.21
CA LEU A 528 -32.78 17.01 -11.38
C LEU A 528 -34.24 17.17 -10.96
N ASN A 529 -35.04 16.10 -10.97
CA ASN A 529 -36.40 16.12 -10.47
C ASN A 529 -36.50 16.51 -8.99
N PHE A 530 -35.52 16.10 -8.16
CA PHE A 530 -35.45 16.56 -6.76
C PHE A 530 -35.19 18.07 -6.66
N LEU A 531 -34.46 18.66 -7.61
CA LEU A 531 -34.11 20.08 -7.61
C LEU A 531 -35.22 20.99 -8.13
N LEU A 532 -36.30 20.47 -8.75
CA LEU A 532 -37.39 21.26 -9.34
C LEU A 532 -37.97 22.36 -8.42
N PRO A 533 -38.13 22.15 -7.10
CA PRO A 533 -38.60 23.21 -6.20
C PRO A 533 -37.71 24.45 -6.18
N ILE A 534 -36.40 24.28 -6.44
CA ILE A 534 -35.40 25.36 -6.50
C ILE A 534 -35.32 25.91 -7.92
N LEU A 535 -35.25 25.03 -8.92
CA LEU A 535 -35.04 25.39 -10.32
C LEU A 535 -36.23 26.18 -10.94
N LYS A 536 -37.46 26.07 -10.41
CA LYS A 536 -38.65 26.76 -10.85
C LYS A 536 -38.76 28.21 -10.36
N ARG A 537 -37.76 28.72 -9.59
CA ARG A 537 -37.79 30.10 -9.08
C ARG A 537 -37.58 31.09 -10.24
N GLU A 538 -38.55 31.92 -10.50
CA GLU A 538 -38.54 32.94 -11.55
C GLU A 538 -37.42 33.98 -11.36
N SER A 539 -36.98 34.18 -10.12
CA SER A 539 -35.86 35.06 -9.77
C SER A 539 -34.51 34.53 -10.22
N PHE A 540 -34.41 33.27 -10.63
CA PHE A 540 -33.14 32.65 -11.03
C PHE A 540 -32.96 32.61 -12.53
N LYS A 541 -31.74 32.94 -12.95
CA LYS A 541 -31.18 32.57 -14.25
C LYS A 541 -30.22 31.42 -14.02
N LEU A 542 -30.57 30.23 -14.51
CA LEU A 542 -29.85 29.01 -14.27
C LEU A 542 -28.69 28.84 -15.25
N ILE A 543 -27.50 28.61 -14.73
CA ILE A 543 -26.26 28.41 -15.50
C ILE A 543 -25.75 26.98 -15.26
N ASP A 544 -25.56 26.24 -16.34
CA ASP A 544 -24.97 24.90 -16.30
C ASP A 544 -23.48 24.96 -15.95
N LEU A 545 -23.10 24.42 -14.81
CA LEU A 545 -21.71 24.26 -14.37
C LEU A 545 -21.25 22.80 -14.41
N GLN A 546 -22.12 21.90 -14.90
CA GLN A 546 -21.85 20.45 -14.92
C GLN A 546 -20.88 20.13 -16.05
N TYR A 547 -19.81 19.42 -15.73
CA TYR A 547 -18.89 18.89 -16.73
C TYR A 547 -19.45 17.65 -17.44
N GLY A 548 -19.07 17.50 -18.71
CA GLY A 548 -19.60 16.50 -19.64
C GLY A 548 -20.84 16.95 -20.40
N ASP A 549 -21.43 16.03 -21.14
CA ASP A 549 -22.64 16.32 -21.93
C ASP A 549 -23.89 16.33 -21.03
N THR A 550 -24.64 17.43 -21.09
CA THR A 550 -25.87 17.67 -20.32
C THR A 550 -27.06 18.00 -21.21
N LEU A 551 -26.90 17.91 -22.54
CA LEU A 551 -27.91 18.36 -23.51
C LEU A 551 -29.25 17.65 -23.32
N SER A 552 -29.22 16.32 -23.11
CA SER A 552 -30.45 15.54 -22.94
C SER A 552 -31.22 15.96 -21.69
N GLU A 553 -30.51 16.21 -20.59
CA GLU A 553 -31.12 16.61 -19.32
C GLU A 553 -31.65 18.04 -19.34
N ARG A 554 -30.91 18.97 -19.96
CA ARG A 554 -31.35 20.34 -20.14
C ARG A 554 -32.61 20.41 -21.03
N LYS A 555 -32.62 19.60 -22.13
CA LYS A 555 -33.83 19.48 -22.99
C LYS A 555 -35.01 18.88 -22.23
N LEU A 556 -34.80 17.92 -21.36
CA LEU A 556 -35.87 17.32 -20.56
C LEU A 556 -36.49 18.36 -19.62
N LEU A 557 -35.66 19.15 -18.89
CA LEU A 557 -36.13 20.25 -18.05
C LEU A 557 -36.91 21.27 -18.82
N GLN A 558 -36.45 21.66 -20.01
CA GLN A 558 -37.13 22.61 -20.88
C GLN A 558 -38.50 22.08 -21.35
N ASN A 559 -38.52 20.84 -21.87
CA ASN A 559 -39.73 20.26 -22.48
C ASN A 559 -40.82 19.90 -21.45
N GLN A 560 -40.42 19.39 -20.30
CA GLN A 560 -41.37 18.90 -19.28
C GLN A 560 -41.75 19.96 -18.24
N HIS A 561 -40.83 20.91 -17.96
CA HIS A 561 -41.02 21.85 -16.85
C HIS A 561 -40.90 23.31 -17.26
N ASN A 562 -40.63 23.60 -18.54
CA ASN A 562 -40.37 24.94 -19.06
C ASN A 562 -39.24 25.67 -18.33
N ILE A 563 -38.21 24.89 -17.92
CA ILE A 563 -37.02 25.39 -17.20
C ILE A 563 -35.84 25.46 -18.17
N TYR A 564 -35.29 26.66 -18.34
CA TYR A 564 -34.13 26.90 -19.19
C TYR A 564 -32.88 26.95 -18.36
N VAL A 565 -31.87 26.14 -18.75
CA VAL A 565 -30.54 26.12 -18.13
C VAL A 565 -29.54 26.50 -19.22
N GLU A 566 -28.95 27.67 -19.08
CA GLU A 566 -27.97 28.19 -20.04
C GLU A 566 -26.61 27.50 -19.89
N ARG A 567 -25.95 27.27 -21.01
CA ARG A 567 -24.61 26.71 -21.09
C ARG A 567 -23.77 27.48 -22.07
N ILE A 568 -22.51 27.67 -21.77
CA ILE A 568 -21.51 28.25 -22.67
C ILE A 568 -20.90 27.11 -23.47
N ASP A 569 -21.28 26.95 -24.72
CA ASP A 569 -20.87 25.83 -25.57
C ASP A 569 -19.39 25.89 -25.96
N GLU A 570 -18.80 27.10 -26.00
CA GLU A 570 -17.37 27.33 -26.29
C GLU A 570 -16.44 27.01 -25.14
N LEU A 571 -16.97 26.78 -23.94
CA LEU A 571 -16.16 26.44 -22.75
C LEU A 571 -16.00 24.95 -22.62
N ASP A 572 -14.75 24.47 -22.54
CA ASP A 572 -14.47 23.10 -22.10
C ASP A 572 -14.52 23.02 -20.58
N TYR A 573 -15.62 22.47 -20.06
CA TYR A 573 -15.85 22.32 -18.60
C TYR A 573 -14.93 21.30 -17.91
N PHE A 574 -14.17 20.53 -18.68
CA PHE A 574 -13.28 19.51 -18.15
C PHE A 574 -11.81 19.94 -18.25
N ASP A 575 -11.40 20.57 -19.34
CA ASP A 575 -10.00 20.92 -19.58
C ASP A 575 -9.70 22.42 -19.36
N ASP A 576 -10.63 23.36 -19.68
CA ASP A 576 -10.46 24.81 -19.35
C ASP A 576 -10.98 25.13 -17.93
N LEU A 577 -10.31 24.65 -16.89
CA LEU A 577 -10.66 25.02 -15.52
C LEU A 577 -10.53 26.52 -15.27
N HIS A 578 -9.59 27.23 -15.91
CA HIS A 578 -9.43 28.66 -15.76
C HIS A 578 -10.67 29.41 -16.24
N GLY A 579 -11.29 28.95 -17.35
CA GLY A 579 -12.61 29.44 -17.82
C GLY A 579 -13.74 29.09 -16.85
N LEU A 580 -13.75 27.84 -16.35
CA LEU A 580 -14.77 27.40 -15.40
C LEU A 580 -14.69 28.15 -14.06
N PHE A 581 -13.50 28.46 -13.52
CA PHE A 581 -13.35 29.35 -12.36
C PHE A 581 -14.01 30.72 -12.62
N SER A 582 -13.81 31.28 -13.80
CA SER A 582 -14.36 32.59 -14.15
C SER A 582 -15.89 32.56 -14.34
N LEU A 583 -16.42 31.46 -14.90
CA LEU A 583 -17.86 31.24 -15.03
C LEU A 583 -18.53 31.08 -13.65
N ILE A 584 -17.94 30.29 -12.76
CA ILE A 584 -18.44 30.12 -11.39
C ILE A 584 -18.36 31.44 -10.63
N ASP A 585 -17.30 32.23 -10.81
CA ASP A 585 -17.19 33.53 -10.15
C ASP A 585 -18.19 34.57 -10.70
N ALA A 586 -18.70 34.42 -11.94
CA ALA A 586 -19.77 35.24 -12.48
C ALA A 586 -21.15 34.92 -11.85
N CYS A 587 -21.35 33.70 -11.31
CA CYS A 587 -22.59 33.34 -10.65
C CYS A 587 -22.72 34.07 -9.29
N ASP A 588 -23.94 34.45 -8.89
CA ASP A 588 -24.24 35.02 -7.58
C ASP A 588 -24.24 33.92 -6.50
N ILE A 589 -24.89 32.79 -6.83
CA ILE A 589 -24.96 31.61 -5.98
C ILE A 589 -24.62 30.33 -6.76
N VAL A 590 -24.20 29.30 -6.04
CA VAL A 590 -23.91 27.98 -6.62
C VAL A 590 -24.66 26.90 -5.87
N LEU A 591 -25.41 26.07 -6.60
CA LEU A 591 -26.06 24.86 -6.10
C LEU A 591 -25.31 23.64 -6.66
N THR A 592 -24.70 22.85 -5.83
CA THR A 592 -23.87 21.76 -6.31
C THR A 592 -23.88 20.55 -5.38
N VAL A 593 -23.45 19.42 -5.92
CA VAL A 593 -23.11 18.22 -5.14
C VAL A 593 -21.61 18.21 -4.78
N SER A 594 -21.16 17.23 -4.00
CA SER A 594 -19.75 17.08 -3.63
C SER A 594 -18.88 16.66 -4.82
N ASN A 595 -18.52 17.64 -5.64
CA ASN A 595 -17.67 17.53 -6.83
C ASN A 595 -16.69 18.71 -6.94
N VAL A 596 -15.94 18.82 -8.02
CA VAL A 596 -14.94 19.88 -8.24
C VAL A 596 -15.54 21.27 -8.20
N THR A 597 -16.80 21.44 -8.69
CA THR A 597 -17.52 22.73 -8.66
C THR A 597 -17.65 23.28 -7.24
N ALA A 598 -17.88 22.40 -6.24
CA ALA A 598 -17.96 22.81 -4.83
C ALA A 598 -16.65 23.40 -4.32
N HIS A 599 -15.52 22.79 -4.70
CA HIS A 599 -14.19 23.27 -4.31
C HIS A 599 -13.83 24.59 -4.98
N ILE A 600 -14.13 24.71 -6.26
CA ILE A 600 -13.92 25.97 -7.02
C ILE A 600 -14.75 27.10 -6.40
N ALA A 601 -16.05 26.87 -6.21
CA ALA A 601 -16.95 27.86 -5.63
C ALA A 601 -16.50 28.28 -4.22
N GLY A 602 -16.07 27.32 -3.40
CA GLY A 602 -15.52 27.57 -2.07
C GLY A 602 -14.22 28.37 -2.09
N ALA A 603 -13.29 28.04 -2.97
CA ALA A 603 -12.02 28.74 -3.15
C ALA A 603 -12.21 30.22 -3.58
N LEU A 604 -13.22 30.48 -4.41
CA LEU A 604 -13.62 31.82 -4.86
C LEU A 604 -14.46 32.57 -3.81
N GLY A 605 -14.87 31.93 -2.72
CA GLY A 605 -15.73 32.53 -1.70
C GLY A 605 -17.19 32.75 -2.15
N LYS A 606 -17.66 31.98 -3.13
CA LYS A 606 -19.04 32.06 -3.63
C LYS A 606 -20.02 31.45 -2.64
N LYS A 607 -21.19 32.10 -2.46
CA LYS A 607 -22.28 31.54 -1.67
C LYS A 607 -22.74 30.24 -2.29
N THR A 608 -22.50 29.13 -1.60
CA THR A 608 -22.67 27.78 -2.16
C THR A 608 -23.63 26.96 -1.29
N PHE A 609 -24.57 26.31 -1.94
CA PHE A 609 -25.50 25.32 -1.38
C PHE A 609 -25.00 23.94 -1.81
N LEU A 610 -24.36 23.23 -0.88
CA LEU A 610 -23.72 21.95 -1.15
C LEU A 610 -24.57 20.79 -0.67
N LEU A 611 -24.97 19.92 -1.58
CA LEU A 611 -25.67 18.68 -1.31
C LEU A 611 -24.66 17.56 -1.06
N VAL A 612 -24.76 16.91 0.10
CA VAL A 612 -23.87 15.83 0.54
C VAL A 612 -24.68 14.57 0.83
N PRO A 613 -24.27 13.40 0.32
CA PRO A 613 -24.98 12.15 0.56
C PRO A 613 -24.94 11.72 2.04
N PHE A 614 -25.83 10.79 2.42
CA PHE A 614 -26.02 10.37 3.79
C PHE A 614 -24.81 9.63 4.36
N ILE A 615 -24.38 8.54 3.69
CA ILE A 615 -23.23 7.73 4.11
C ILE A 615 -22.31 7.43 2.94
N HIS A 616 -22.81 6.67 1.95
CA HIS A 616 -22.03 6.34 0.76
C HIS A 616 -21.72 7.61 -0.04
N GLY A 617 -20.46 7.76 -0.43
CA GLY A 617 -20.00 8.95 -1.15
C GLY A 617 -19.74 10.18 -0.26
N LYS A 618 -19.94 10.08 1.05
CA LYS A 618 -19.57 11.12 2.00
C LYS A 618 -18.06 11.22 2.12
N ILE A 619 -17.54 12.43 2.11
CA ILE A 619 -16.11 12.70 2.24
C ILE A 619 -15.85 13.42 3.55
N TRP A 620 -14.81 13.03 4.27
CA TRP A 620 -14.50 13.46 5.62
C TRP A 620 -14.43 14.99 5.80
N TYR A 621 -13.95 15.74 4.83
CA TYR A 621 -13.75 17.19 4.96
C TYR A 621 -15.06 18.00 4.90
N TRP A 622 -16.20 17.39 4.60
CA TRP A 622 -17.51 18.01 4.79
C TRP A 622 -18.06 17.82 6.22
N HIS A 623 -17.35 17.09 7.08
CA HIS A 623 -17.64 16.76 8.49
C HIS A 623 -19.09 16.27 8.74
N ASN A 624 -19.35 15.62 9.88
CA ASN A 624 -20.65 14.97 10.07
C ASN A 624 -21.79 15.92 10.40
N ASP A 625 -21.55 16.87 11.29
CA ASP A 625 -22.62 17.64 11.96
C ASP A 625 -22.61 19.13 11.65
N LEU A 626 -21.69 19.61 10.84
CA LEU A 626 -21.57 21.01 10.54
C LEU A 626 -22.46 21.44 9.37
N ARG A 627 -23.17 22.55 9.54
CA ARG A 627 -23.92 23.20 8.46
C ARG A 627 -23.08 24.09 7.55
N LYS A 628 -21.90 24.50 8.00
CA LYS A 628 -20.92 25.27 7.21
C LYS A 628 -19.63 24.51 7.12
N SER A 629 -19.00 24.60 5.94
CA SER A 629 -17.68 24.02 5.75
C SER A 629 -16.63 24.78 6.56
N LEU A 630 -15.75 24.05 7.24
CA LEU A 630 -14.57 24.62 7.88
C LEU A 630 -13.52 25.08 6.86
N TRP A 631 -13.42 24.36 5.75
CA TRP A 631 -12.46 24.64 4.67
C TRP A 631 -12.89 25.84 3.80
N TYR A 632 -14.19 26.04 3.62
CA TYR A 632 -14.76 27.09 2.78
C TYR A 632 -15.93 27.77 3.51
N PRO A 633 -15.69 28.89 4.21
CA PRO A 633 -16.73 29.56 5.00
C PRO A 633 -17.98 30.01 4.23
N SER A 634 -17.88 30.13 2.91
CA SER A 634 -19.00 30.47 2.02
C SER A 634 -19.87 29.28 1.63
N VAL A 635 -19.46 28.04 1.96
CA VAL A 635 -20.18 26.82 1.59
C VAL A 635 -21.09 26.36 2.72
N ASN A 636 -22.39 26.33 2.48
CA ASN A 636 -23.39 25.76 3.37
C ASN A 636 -23.68 24.31 2.94
N ILE A 637 -23.73 23.39 3.91
CA ILE A 637 -23.81 21.95 3.69
C ILE A 637 -25.21 21.45 4.04
N TYR A 638 -25.84 20.75 3.09
CA TYR A 638 -27.17 20.15 3.23
C TYR A 638 -27.06 18.65 2.97
N ARG A 639 -27.48 17.86 3.96
CA ARG A 639 -27.28 16.41 3.97
C ARG A 639 -28.56 15.66 3.71
N GLN A 640 -28.42 14.56 2.97
CA GLN A 640 -29.48 13.56 2.89
C GLN A 640 -29.81 13.03 4.29
N SER A 641 -31.09 12.86 4.58
CA SER A 641 -31.58 12.26 5.84
C SER A 641 -31.46 10.73 5.83
N LYS A 642 -31.60 10.10 4.67
CA LYS A 642 -31.42 8.68 4.40
C LYS A 642 -31.01 8.47 2.94
N HIS A 643 -30.47 7.33 2.62
CA HIS A 643 -30.02 7.01 1.27
C HIS A 643 -31.13 7.22 0.22
N GLY A 644 -30.84 8.01 -0.80
CA GLY A 644 -31.76 8.33 -1.91
C GLY A 644 -32.79 9.42 -1.62
N ASP A 645 -32.95 9.86 -0.37
CA ASP A 645 -33.93 10.88 0.02
C ASP A 645 -33.27 12.27 0.12
N TRP A 646 -33.37 13.04 -0.95
CA TRP A 646 -32.85 14.41 -1.01
C TRP A 646 -33.85 15.48 -0.60
N MET A 647 -35.16 15.15 -0.47
CA MET A 647 -36.20 16.15 -0.25
C MET A 647 -36.00 17.00 1.01
N PRO A 648 -35.65 16.45 2.18
CA PRO A 648 -35.43 17.27 3.37
C PRO A 648 -34.30 18.29 3.21
N ALA A 649 -33.22 17.91 2.51
CA ALA A 649 -32.11 18.81 2.19
C ALA A 649 -32.55 19.93 1.21
N ILE A 650 -33.35 19.59 0.21
CA ILE A 650 -33.88 20.54 -0.79
C ILE A 650 -34.85 21.53 -0.13
N GLU A 651 -35.75 21.07 0.73
CA GLU A 651 -36.66 21.93 1.48
C GLU A 651 -35.92 22.93 2.38
N GLN A 652 -34.83 22.47 3.02
CA GLN A 652 -34.01 23.38 3.82
C GLN A 652 -33.29 24.43 2.95
N ILE A 653 -32.75 24.03 1.78
CA ILE A 653 -32.17 24.98 0.82
C ILE A 653 -33.22 25.99 0.39
N ASN A 654 -34.45 25.54 0.11
CA ASN A 654 -35.54 26.41 -0.31
C ASN A 654 -35.86 27.51 0.73
N LYS A 655 -35.91 27.12 2.02
CA LYS A 655 -36.09 28.06 3.12
C LYS A 655 -34.93 29.05 3.23
N ASP A 656 -33.70 28.59 3.11
CA ASP A 656 -32.52 29.46 3.20
C ASP A 656 -32.40 30.41 2.00
N LEU A 657 -32.99 30.05 0.83
CA LEU A 657 -33.10 30.91 -0.36
C LEU A 657 -34.16 32.00 -0.26
N GLU A 658 -35.17 31.83 0.62
CA GLU A 658 -36.18 32.89 0.89
C GLU A 658 -35.57 34.07 1.66
N LEU A 659 -34.38 33.88 2.24
CA LEU A 659 -33.67 34.92 2.99
C LEU A 659 -32.67 35.72 2.14
N ILE A 660 -32.62 35.43 0.83
CA ILE A 660 -31.73 36.09 -0.16
C ILE A 660 -32.51 36.99 -1.06
#